data_82eb0ce3286944e539648087585fe907
#
_entry.id   82eb0ce3286944e539648087585fe907
#
_cell.length_a   1.000
_cell.length_b   1.000
_cell.length_c   1.000
_cell.angle_alpha   90.00
_cell.angle_beta   90.00
_cell.angle_gamma   90.00
#
_symmetry.space_group_name_H-M   'P 1'
#
loop_
_entity.id
_entity.type
_entity.pdbx_description
1 polymer ?
#
loop_
_entity_poly.entity_id
_entity_poly.type
_entity_poly.pdbx_seq_one_letter_code
_entity_poly.pdbx_strand_id
1 'polypeptide(L)'
;MADKEASIYIVDLGSSMADCHNGRTESDLDYSMRWVWDKISTTVAAARKTWHVGVLGVRTDETNNSMQEDDGYENISILQELQPMDLPKMRALHEQIKPSSTSTGDCISALIPAIEMIDTVAPQRLKFNRKIFMVTSGEAPLDLDPADIKSISNRLRENKIALTILGVDFDDAEYGFKEEDKTKQKADNELLLKSLIDAVGDELGTFGTIAQAVDELDIPRLKQTKPYKTYDGPLLLGDPAVDDRALSIRVERYFKTKRATAPSGSNVVIKGTHAAQSSQTVEGDTMEGLEFEDGEGGEFAAVKSARTYKINYPGAPGGKKDVEFDSLAKGYQYGRTAVHISEAEFNITKLDTQKTFSIIGFVQQDKYDPFLGAGESCITVAQKNSSADALKLSSLIHSLHELESYALARLVAKDGKEPLLVLLAPYIDVDYECLYDIPLPFAEDVRQYSFPPLDKVVTVNNKVLTTHRLLPSFDLNDAMSDYVDAMDISTYALDDDGERTLEYAAVDDAFSPALHRINQAIRHRAIHSDEPVPPIPPILLKYALPDHDLVEQTKLKLEDLIGVAEVKAVPPKAGWKRGRRRKALPISGLDVDALLGGSSNKRTKLDPDNAIPSFKQLMDTSEEETVFIEAAKQMGGVIRQIITDSFGDRNFDRAVENMGVFRDYMINYEEPKLYNDFIVDFKKRLLSGSLGGERREFWFQGVKKHKLGLVDKTASEESKITPEEATEFLKNLHSS
;
A
#
# COMPACT_ATOMS: atom_id res chain seq x y z
N MET A 1 0.40 -29.51 2.29
CA MET A 1 -0.10 -29.96 0.97
C MET A 1 -1.01 -28.86 0.47
N ALA A 2 -0.99 -28.56 -0.84
CA ALA A 2 -1.92 -27.57 -1.38
C ALA A 2 -3.35 -28.11 -1.25
N ASP A 3 -4.27 -27.31 -0.72
CA ASP A 3 -5.67 -27.70 -0.59
C ASP A 3 -6.27 -27.86 -1.98
N LYS A 4 -6.85 -29.02 -2.24
CA LYS A 4 -7.59 -29.30 -3.45
C LYS A 4 -9.05 -29.02 -3.20
N GLU A 5 -9.72 -28.35 -4.12
CA GLU A 5 -11.13 -27.98 -3.99
C GLU A 5 -11.92 -28.40 -5.23
N ALA A 6 -13.14 -28.90 -5.00
CA ALA A 6 -14.11 -29.21 -6.04
C ALA A 6 -15.43 -28.53 -5.63
N SER A 7 -15.80 -27.47 -6.33
CA SER A 7 -16.97 -26.64 -6.02
C SER A 7 -17.93 -26.66 -7.20
N ILE A 8 -19.20 -27.01 -6.95
CA ILE A 8 -20.26 -26.96 -7.96
C ILE A 8 -21.28 -25.91 -7.54
N TYR A 9 -21.67 -25.08 -8.49
CA TYR A 9 -22.72 -24.09 -8.35
C TYR A 9 -23.96 -24.55 -9.10
N ILE A 10 -25.07 -24.75 -8.41
CA ILE A 10 -26.39 -25.01 -8.97
C ILE A 10 -27.11 -23.67 -8.97
N VAL A 11 -27.43 -23.15 -10.14
CA VAL A 11 -28.05 -21.83 -10.32
C VAL A 11 -29.43 -22.01 -10.91
N ASP A 12 -30.45 -21.51 -10.24
CA ASP A 12 -31.80 -21.42 -10.74
C ASP A 12 -31.87 -20.36 -11.86
N LEU A 13 -32.28 -20.76 -13.04
CA LEU A 13 -32.43 -19.90 -14.21
C LEU A 13 -33.90 -19.74 -14.63
N GLY A 14 -34.84 -20.23 -13.82
CA GLY A 14 -36.25 -20.18 -14.12
C GLY A 14 -36.78 -18.77 -14.37
N SER A 15 -37.94 -18.66 -14.99
CA SER A 15 -38.55 -17.39 -15.35
C SER A 15 -38.76 -16.43 -14.15
N SER A 16 -38.97 -16.95 -12.94
CA SER A 16 -39.09 -16.15 -11.70
C SER A 16 -37.81 -15.41 -11.34
N MET A 17 -36.64 -15.92 -11.75
CA MET A 17 -35.36 -15.27 -11.49
C MET A 17 -35.10 -14.04 -12.38
N ALA A 18 -35.96 -13.79 -13.38
CA ALA A 18 -35.94 -12.55 -14.19
C ALA A 18 -36.62 -11.37 -13.50
N ASP A 19 -37.43 -11.63 -12.49
CA ASP A 19 -38.19 -10.60 -11.76
C ASP A 19 -37.28 -9.80 -10.83
N CYS A 20 -37.73 -8.58 -10.48
CA CYS A 20 -37.04 -7.68 -9.57
C CYS A 20 -37.89 -7.55 -8.29
N HIS A 21 -37.38 -8.01 -7.16
CA HIS A 21 -38.07 -7.95 -5.88
C HIS A 21 -37.41 -6.96 -4.91
N ASN A 22 -38.13 -6.63 -3.81
CA ASN A 22 -37.63 -5.80 -2.70
C ASN A 22 -37.04 -4.44 -3.10
N GLY A 23 -37.62 -3.81 -4.15
CA GLY A 23 -37.15 -2.50 -4.62
C GLY A 23 -35.81 -2.49 -5.36
N ARG A 24 -35.26 -3.65 -5.69
CA ARG A 24 -34.08 -3.78 -6.53
C ARG A 24 -34.38 -3.36 -7.97
N THR A 25 -33.39 -2.79 -8.64
CA THR A 25 -33.45 -2.44 -10.07
C THR A 25 -32.87 -3.51 -10.98
N GLU A 26 -32.23 -4.52 -10.42
CA GLU A 26 -31.66 -5.69 -11.07
C GLU A 26 -32.53 -6.92 -10.83
N SER A 27 -32.41 -7.92 -11.73
CA SER A 27 -33.11 -9.19 -11.59
C SER A 27 -32.58 -9.98 -10.39
N ASP A 28 -33.42 -10.89 -9.87
CA ASP A 28 -32.99 -11.80 -8.79
C ASP A 28 -31.82 -12.67 -9.22
N LEU A 29 -31.74 -13.02 -10.52
CA LEU A 29 -30.59 -13.72 -11.09
C LEU A 29 -29.33 -12.87 -11.04
N ASP A 30 -29.38 -11.63 -11.52
CA ASP A 30 -28.20 -10.74 -11.53
C ASP A 30 -27.71 -10.47 -10.11
N TYR A 31 -28.64 -10.24 -9.18
CA TYR A 31 -28.34 -10.04 -7.77
C TYR A 31 -27.63 -11.25 -7.16
N SER A 32 -28.17 -12.46 -7.41
CA SER A 32 -27.58 -13.72 -6.92
C SER A 32 -26.23 -14.01 -7.52
N MET A 33 -26.08 -13.72 -8.81
CA MET A 33 -24.84 -13.95 -9.54
C MET A 33 -23.70 -13.06 -9.08
N ARG A 34 -23.94 -11.94 -8.38
CA ARG A 34 -22.86 -11.15 -7.75
C ARG A 34 -21.99 -12.03 -6.85
N TRP A 35 -22.63 -12.84 -6.00
CA TRP A 35 -21.90 -13.72 -5.09
C TRP A 35 -21.24 -14.88 -5.84
N VAL A 36 -21.95 -15.52 -6.77
CA VAL A 36 -21.42 -16.65 -7.55
C VAL A 36 -20.22 -16.21 -8.37
N TRP A 37 -20.29 -15.07 -9.05
CA TRP A 37 -19.17 -14.52 -9.82
C TRP A 37 -17.98 -14.14 -8.96
N ASP A 38 -18.21 -13.62 -7.73
CA ASP A 38 -17.13 -13.34 -6.80
C ASP A 38 -16.35 -14.61 -6.45
N LYS A 39 -17.05 -15.70 -6.15
CA LYS A 39 -16.41 -16.98 -5.83
C LYS A 39 -15.67 -17.59 -7.04
N ILE A 40 -16.30 -17.61 -8.20
CA ILE A 40 -15.69 -18.13 -9.42
C ILE A 40 -14.46 -17.29 -9.82
N SER A 41 -14.60 -15.97 -9.84
CA SER A 41 -13.49 -15.07 -10.20
C SER A 41 -12.34 -15.14 -9.21
N THR A 42 -12.61 -15.36 -7.93
CA THR A 42 -11.60 -15.59 -6.89
C THR A 42 -10.84 -16.89 -7.17
N THR A 43 -11.55 -17.94 -7.59
CA THR A 43 -10.92 -19.22 -7.96
C THR A 43 -10.04 -19.07 -9.19
N VAL A 44 -10.51 -18.35 -10.21
CA VAL A 44 -9.73 -18.04 -11.43
C VAL A 44 -8.49 -17.21 -11.09
N ALA A 45 -8.64 -16.18 -10.26
CA ALA A 45 -7.53 -15.31 -9.84
C ALA A 45 -6.46 -16.06 -9.03
N ALA A 46 -6.87 -17.10 -8.28
CA ALA A 46 -5.93 -17.96 -7.55
C ALA A 46 -5.07 -18.84 -8.46
N ALA A 47 -5.47 -19.04 -9.72
CA ALA A 47 -4.77 -19.80 -10.78
C ALA A 47 -4.30 -21.20 -10.34
N ARG A 48 -5.04 -21.87 -9.41
CA ARG A 48 -4.66 -23.17 -8.87
C ARG A 48 -5.24 -24.31 -9.73
N LYS A 49 -4.39 -25.09 -10.35
CA LYS A 49 -4.78 -26.28 -11.15
C LYS A 49 -5.55 -27.34 -10.35
N THR A 50 -5.53 -27.28 -9.03
CA THR A 50 -6.21 -28.21 -8.12
C THR A 50 -7.58 -27.72 -7.62
N TRP A 51 -8.01 -26.56 -8.08
CA TRP A 51 -9.32 -26.00 -7.78
C TRP A 51 -10.22 -26.12 -9.01
N HIS A 52 -11.26 -26.92 -8.86
CA HIS A 52 -12.19 -27.26 -9.94
C HIS A 52 -13.51 -26.56 -9.67
N VAL A 53 -14.10 -26.02 -10.71
CA VAL A 53 -15.41 -25.37 -10.69
C VAL A 53 -16.31 -26.03 -11.71
N GLY A 54 -17.51 -26.41 -11.29
CA GLY A 54 -18.60 -26.86 -12.14
C GLY A 54 -19.82 -25.96 -11.94
N VAL A 55 -20.64 -25.81 -12.99
CA VAL A 55 -21.89 -25.04 -12.90
C VAL A 55 -23.01 -25.78 -13.60
N LEU A 56 -24.13 -25.95 -12.89
CA LEU A 56 -25.37 -26.49 -13.41
C LEU A 56 -26.44 -25.39 -13.40
N GLY A 57 -27.16 -25.29 -14.50
CA GLY A 57 -28.40 -24.51 -14.59
C GLY A 57 -29.59 -25.37 -14.32
N VAL A 58 -30.55 -24.91 -13.53
CA VAL A 58 -31.85 -25.56 -13.31
C VAL A 58 -32.92 -24.70 -13.95
N ARG A 59 -33.98 -25.32 -14.43
CA ARG A 59 -35.04 -24.68 -15.22
C ARG A 59 -34.48 -24.02 -16.48
N THR A 60 -33.58 -24.73 -17.14
CA THR A 60 -33.05 -24.34 -18.45
C THR A 60 -34.01 -24.71 -19.57
N ASP A 61 -33.97 -23.97 -20.70
CA ASP A 61 -34.80 -24.29 -21.85
C ASP A 61 -34.44 -25.64 -22.49
N GLU A 62 -33.22 -26.09 -22.31
CA GLU A 62 -32.68 -27.35 -22.81
C GLU A 62 -32.29 -28.28 -21.65
N THR A 63 -32.31 -29.61 -21.91
CA THR A 63 -31.83 -30.62 -20.98
C THR A 63 -30.49 -31.16 -21.48
N ASN A 64 -29.45 -31.01 -20.64
CA ASN A 64 -28.13 -31.53 -20.95
C ASN A 64 -27.39 -31.96 -19.66
N ASN A 65 -27.65 -33.16 -19.22
CA ASN A 65 -27.02 -33.75 -18.04
C ASN A 65 -26.80 -35.27 -18.20
N SER A 66 -26.09 -35.90 -17.25
CA SER A 66 -25.78 -37.33 -17.29
C SER A 66 -27.00 -38.23 -17.11
N MET A 67 -28.11 -37.71 -16.57
CA MET A 67 -29.35 -38.42 -16.28
C MET A 67 -30.50 -38.02 -17.22
N GLN A 68 -30.19 -37.44 -18.39
CA GLN A 68 -31.21 -36.87 -19.30
C GLN A 68 -32.19 -37.93 -19.89
N GLU A 69 -31.84 -39.22 -19.81
CA GLU A 69 -32.70 -40.33 -20.26
C GLU A 69 -33.66 -40.81 -19.13
N ASP A 70 -33.45 -40.37 -17.90
CA ASP A 70 -34.26 -40.74 -16.74
C ASP A 70 -35.32 -39.65 -16.47
N ASP A 71 -36.52 -40.08 -16.03
CA ASP A 71 -37.60 -39.19 -15.67
C ASP A 71 -37.23 -38.35 -14.44
N GLY A 72 -37.58 -37.05 -14.44
CA GLY A 72 -37.38 -36.15 -13.33
C GLY A 72 -36.08 -35.29 -13.37
N TYR A 73 -35.28 -35.40 -14.46
CA TYR A 73 -34.08 -34.62 -14.68
C TYR A 73 -34.17 -33.66 -15.88
N GLU A 74 -35.41 -33.40 -16.31
CA GLU A 74 -35.69 -32.44 -17.39
C GLU A 74 -35.36 -31.01 -16.96
N ASN A 75 -34.98 -30.20 -17.93
CA ASN A 75 -34.63 -28.79 -17.74
C ASN A 75 -33.46 -28.55 -16.75
N ILE A 76 -32.56 -29.49 -16.63
CA ILE A 76 -31.30 -29.37 -15.93
C ILE A 76 -30.15 -29.50 -16.93
N SER A 77 -29.27 -28.51 -16.99
CA SER A 77 -28.16 -28.48 -17.93
C SER A 77 -26.83 -28.24 -17.24
N ILE A 78 -25.80 -29.00 -17.59
CA ILE A 78 -24.42 -28.77 -17.22
C ILE A 78 -23.91 -27.64 -18.10
N LEU A 79 -23.77 -26.45 -17.52
CA LEU A 79 -23.24 -25.25 -18.21
C LEU A 79 -21.72 -25.26 -18.21
N GLN A 80 -21.12 -25.80 -17.17
CA GLN A 80 -19.68 -25.94 -17.03
C GLN A 80 -19.35 -27.25 -16.32
N GLU A 81 -18.58 -28.11 -16.98
CA GLU A 81 -18.02 -29.33 -16.39
C GLU A 81 -17.07 -29.02 -15.24
N LEU A 82 -16.97 -29.96 -14.27
CA LEU A 82 -16.11 -29.77 -13.09
C LEU A 82 -14.63 -29.87 -13.47
N GLN A 83 -14.00 -28.74 -13.76
CA GLN A 83 -12.62 -28.61 -14.20
C GLN A 83 -11.99 -27.30 -13.74
N PRO A 84 -10.65 -27.12 -13.86
CA PRO A 84 -10.04 -25.83 -13.61
C PRO A 84 -10.62 -24.75 -14.51
N MET A 85 -11.03 -23.63 -13.91
CA MET A 85 -11.64 -22.50 -14.59
C MET A 85 -10.58 -21.49 -15.03
N ASP A 86 -10.73 -20.93 -16.23
CA ASP A 86 -9.93 -19.84 -16.78
C ASP A 86 -10.82 -18.68 -17.25
N LEU A 87 -10.22 -17.55 -17.65
CA LEU A 87 -10.98 -16.37 -18.08
C LEU A 87 -11.85 -16.61 -19.32
N PRO A 88 -11.38 -17.32 -20.39
CA PRO A 88 -12.20 -17.64 -21.54
C PRO A 88 -13.43 -18.44 -21.19
N LYS A 89 -13.28 -19.49 -20.35
CA LYS A 89 -14.41 -20.33 -19.88
C LYS A 89 -15.40 -19.52 -19.03
N MET A 90 -14.88 -18.67 -18.15
CA MET A 90 -15.72 -17.81 -17.30
C MET A 90 -16.57 -16.84 -18.15
N ARG A 91 -15.99 -16.25 -19.19
CA ARG A 91 -16.74 -15.37 -20.11
C ARG A 91 -17.76 -16.13 -20.93
N ALA A 92 -17.41 -17.31 -21.44
CA ALA A 92 -18.36 -18.17 -22.14
C ALA A 92 -19.53 -18.60 -21.24
N LEU A 93 -19.26 -18.89 -19.97
CA LEU A 93 -20.27 -19.19 -18.97
C LEU A 93 -21.17 -17.98 -18.69
N HIS A 94 -20.61 -16.77 -18.62
CA HIS A 94 -21.37 -15.54 -18.43
C HIS A 94 -22.39 -15.30 -19.56
N GLU A 95 -22.04 -15.62 -20.80
CA GLU A 95 -22.95 -15.51 -21.95
C GLU A 95 -24.10 -16.53 -21.90
N GLN A 96 -23.90 -17.67 -21.24
CA GLN A 96 -24.89 -18.77 -21.13
C GLN A 96 -25.85 -18.56 -19.98
N ILE A 97 -25.43 -17.91 -18.86
CA ILE A 97 -26.28 -17.67 -17.69
C ILE A 97 -27.24 -16.52 -18.00
N LYS A 98 -28.48 -16.88 -18.35
CA LYS A 98 -29.57 -15.96 -18.61
C LYS A 98 -30.87 -16.60 -18.09
N PRO A 99 -31.87 -15.77 -17.68
CA PRO A 99 -33.17 -16.30 -17.31
C PRO A 99 -33.80 -17.07 -18.48
N SER A 100 -34.34 -18.23 -18.20
CA SER A 100 -35.07 -19.06 -19.16
C SER A 100 -36.53 -18.66 -19.26
N SER A 101 -37.23 -19.21 -20.23
CA SER A 101 -38.67 -19.04 -20.38
C SER A 101 -39.51 -20.05 -19.58
N THR A 102 -38.86 -21.06 -18.99
CA THR A 102 -39.55 -22.16 -18.32
C THR A 102 -39.55 -22.01 -16.79
N SER A 103 -40.62 -22.53 -16.16
CA SER A 103 -40.68 -22.71 -14.72
C SER A 103 -40.59 -24.18 -14.29
N THR A 104 -40.46 -25.10 -15.27
CA THR A 104 -40.34 -26.51 -15.01
C THR A 104 -38.90 -26.92 -14.73
N GLY A 105 -38.67 -27.85 -13.85
CA GLY A 105 -37.36 -28.32 -13.39
C GLY A 105 -37.21 -28.26 -11.88
N ASP A 106 -36.58 -29.23 -11.29
CA ASP A 106 -36.42 -29.35 -9.85
C ASP A 106 -34.98 -29.11 -9.41
N CYS A 107 -34.79 -28.16 -8.50
CA CYS A 107 -33.46 -27.80 -7.96
C CYS A 107 -32.85 -28.93 -7.16
N ILE A 108 -33.66 -29.76 -6.54
CA ILE A 108 -33.20 -30.85 -5.67
C ILE A 108 -32.71 -32.01 -6.51
N SER A 109 -33.43 -32.34 -7.58
CA SER A 109 -32.98 -33.34 -8.56
C SER A 109 -31.59 -33.00 -9.15
N ALA A 110 -31.25 -31.70 -9.29
CA ALA A 110 -29.94 -31.26 -9.75
C ALA A 110 -28.78 -31.62 -8.80
N LEU A 111 -29.06 -31.97 -7.53
CA LEU A 111 -28.04 -32.45 -6.60
C LEU A 111 -27.45 -33.80 -7.04
N ILE A 112 -28.23 -34.63 -7.70
CA ILE A 112 -27.79 -35.98 -8.10
C ILE A 112 -26.68 -35.88 -9.17
N PRO A 113 -26.89 -35.20 -10.33
CA PRO A 113 -25.81 -35.03 -11.31
C PRO A 113 -24.64 -34.24 -10.74
N ALA A 114 -24.85 -33.25 -9.81
CA ALA A 114 -23.78 -32.57 -9.13
C ALA A 114 -22.90 -33.52 -8.28
N ILE A 115 -23.51 -34.37 -7.49
CA ILE A 115 -22.80 -35.41 -6.72
C ILE A 115 -22.01 -36.35 -7.66
N GLU A 116 -22.60 -36.76 -8.76
CA GLU A 116 -21.94 -37.64 -9.74
C GLU A 116 -20.71 -36.95 -10.39
N MET A 117 -20.82 -35.68 -10.75
CA MET A 117 -19.69 -34.90 -11.25
C MET A 117 -18.55 -34.85 -10.23
N ILE A 118 -18.88 -34.68 -8.95
CA ILE A 118 -17.87 -34.66 -7.86
C ILE A 118 -17.26 -36.05 -7.72
N ASP A 119 -18.05 -37.11 -7.71
CA ASP A 119 -17.57 -38.49 -7.55
C ASP A 119 -16.65 -38.90 -8.69
N THR A 120 -16.90 -38.41 -9.90
CA THR A 120 -16.08 -38.67 -11.08
C THR A 120 -14.71 -37.99 -10.99
N VAL A 121 -14.66 -36.68 -10.66
CA VAL A 121 -13.44 -35.85 -10.69
C VAL A 121 -12.69 -35.89 -9.36
N ALA A 122 -13.40 -35.90 -8.26
CA ALA A 122 -12.87 -35.79 -6.90
C ALA A 122 -13.39 -36.93 -5.98
N PRO A 123 -13.19 -38.21 -6.31
CA PRO A 123 -13.67 -39.35 -5.52
C PRO A 123 -13.12 -39.30 -4.09
N GLN A 124 -13.79 -39.99 -3.15
CA GLN A 124 -13.44 -40.00 -1.72
C GLN A 124 -11.98 -40.36 -1.42
N ARG A 125 -11.36 -41.22 -2.22
CA ARG A 125 -9.95 -41.61 -2.09
C ARG A 125 -8.98 -40.43 -2.27
N LEU A 126 -9.42 -39.35 -2.91
CA LEU A 126 -8.64 -38.14 -3.10
C LEU A 126 -9.00 -37.12 -2.01
N LYS A 127 -7.99 -36.45 -1.48
CA LYS A 127 -8.20 -35.38 -0.49
C LYS A 127 -8.62 -34.09 -1.19
N PHE A 128 -9.93 -33.94 -1.41
CA PHE A 128 -10.55 -32.72 -1.89
C PHE A 128 -11.52 -32.17 -0.83
N ASN A 129 -11.62 -30.84 -0.75
CA ASN A 129 -12.74 -30.16 -0.14
C ASN A 129 -13.86 -30.11 -1.18
N ARG A 130 -14.97 -30.81 -0.92
CA ARG A 130 -16.09 -30.93 -1.83
C ARG A 130 -17.22 -30.05 -1.38
N LYS A 131 -17.74 -29.22 -2.29
CA LYS A 131 -18.76 -28.24 -1.96
C LYS A 131 -19.80 -28.17 -3.08
N ILE A 132 -21.06 -28.07 -2.71
CA ILE A 132 -22.16 -27.73 -3.61
C ILE A 132 -22.84 -26.48 -3.06
N PHE A 133 -23.00 -25.50 -3.92
CA PHE A 133 -23.73 -24.27 -3.62
C PHE A 133 -24.97 -24.23 -4.50
N MET A 134 -26.13 -24.09 -3.90
CA MET A 134 -27.42 -23.97 -4.60
C MET A 134 -27.99 -22.57 -4.39
N VAL A 135 -28.36 -21.92 -5.48
CA VAL A 135 -28.97 -20.58 -5.48
C VAL A 135 -30.32 -20.64 -6.15
N THR A 136 -31.38 -20.24 -5.45
CA THR A 136 -32.76 -20.31 -5.94
C THR A 136 -33.65 -19.24 -5.30
N SER A 137 -34.68 -18.77 -6.03
CA SER A 137 -35.75 -17.94 -5.47
C SER A 137 -36.76 -18.73 -4.63
N GLY A 138 -36.79 -20.07 -4.79
CA GLY A 138 -37.75 -20.93 -4.11
C GLY A 138 -39.23 -20.75 -4.54
N GLU A 139 -39.51 -20.05 -5.63
CA GLU A 139 -40.90 -19.77 -6.05
C GLU A 139 -41.52 -20.89 -6.88
N ALA A 140 -40.70 -21.66 -7.58
CA ALA A 140 -41.22 -22.76 -8.38
C ALA A 140 -41.46 -24.04 -7.54
N PRO A 141 -42.38 -24.90 -7.93
CA PRO A 141 -42.65 -26.15 -7.22
C PRO A 141 -41.45 -27.03 -7.05
N LEU A 142 -41.24 -27.54 -5.85
CA LEU A 142 -40.27 -28.58 -5.53
C LEU A 142 -41.06 -29.85 -5.23
N ASP A 143 -40.67 -30.98 -5.89
CA ASP A 143 -41.23 -32.30 -5.66
C ASP A 143 -40.22 -33.13 -4.87
N LEU A 144 -40.40 -33.22 -3.56
CA LEU A 144 -39.45 -33.92 -2.69
C LEU A 144 -40.19 -34.73 -1.64
N ASP A 145 -40.02 -36.04 -1.73
CA ASP A 145 -40.50 -36.96 -0.71
C ASP A 145 -39.49 -37.07 0.47
N PRO A 146 -40.00 -37.35 1.72
CA PRO A 146 -39.11 -37.60 2.88
C PRO A 146 -38.10 -38.72 2.66
N ALA A 147 -38.37 -39.66 1.76
CA ALA A 147 -37.44 -40.73 1.38
C ALA A 147 -36.27 -40.19 0.57
N ASP A 148 -36.50 -39.24 -0.32
CA ASP A 148 -35.49 -38.60 -1.17
C ASP A 148 -34.58 -37.70 -0.35
N ILE A 149 -35.11 -36.93 0.59
CA ILE A 149 -34.31 -36.16 1.56
C ILE A 149 -33.30 -37.05 2.26
N LYS A 150 -33.75 -38.18 2.75
CA LYS A 150 -32.90 -39.14 3.46
C LYS A 150 -31.83 -39.78 2.53
N SER A 151 -32.20 -40.09 1.30
CA SER A 151 -31.28 -40.66 0.30
C SER A 151 -30.19 -39.65 -0.06
N ILE A 152 -30.57 -38.43 -0.43
CA ILE A 152 -29.65 -37.35 -0.81
C ILE A 152 -28.75 -36.98 0.35
N SER A 153 -29.31 -36.77 1.55
CA SER A 153 -28.53 -36.40 2.76
C SER A 153 -27.49 -37.47 3.13
N ASN A 154 -27.82 -38.75 2.99
CA ASN A 154 -26.89 -39.85 3.21
C ASN A 154 -25.74 -39.85 2.18
N ARG A 155 -26.05 -39.65 0.90
CA ARG A 155 -25.02 -39.55 -0.15
C ARG A 155 -24.06 -38.35 0.06
N LEU A 156 -24.58 -37.20 0.45
CA LEU A 156 -23.77 -36.00 0.79
C LEU A 156 -22.84 -36.31 1.97
N ARG A 157 -23.36 -36.93 3.06
CA ARG A 157 -22.55 -37.30 4.22
C ARG A 157 -21.51 -38.38 3.92
N GLU A 158 -21.89 -39.45 3.20
CA GLU A 158 -20.97 -40.50 2.79
C GLU A 158 -19.80 -39.93 1.98
N ASN A 159 -20.08 -39.02 1.04
CA ASN A 159 -19.08 -38.41 0.18
C ASN A 159 -18.40 -37.18 0.80
N LYS A 160 -18.78 -36.79 2.04
CA LYS A 160 -18.26 -35.59 2.72
C LYS A 160 -18.35 -34.37 1.84
N ILE A 161 -19.52 -34.14 1.27
CA ILE A 161 -19.81 -32.97 0.44
C ILE A 161 -20.56 -31.97 1.28
N ALA A 162 -20.01 -30.76 1.42
CA ALA A 162 -20.72 -29.66 2.06
C ALA A 162 -21.78 -29.08 1.10
N LEU A 163 -23.01 -28.92 1.58
CA LEU A 163 -24.11 -28.32 0.86
C LEU A 163 -24.47 -26.97 1.48
N THR A 164 -24.39 -25.91 0.67
CA THR A 164 -24.85 -24.58 1.06
C THR A 164 -26.03 -24.18 0.17
N ILE A 165 -27.16 -23.84 0.76
CA ILE A 165 -28.34 -23.33 0.06
C ILE A 165 -28.48 -21.84 0.37
N LEU A 166 -28.51 -21.03 -0.67
CA LEU A 166 -28.65 -19.57 -0.62
C LEU A 166 -29.96 -19.19 -1.31
N GLY A 167 -30.92 -18.74 -0.51
CA GLY A 167 -32.23 -18.34 -1.00
C GLY A 167 -32.28 -16.84 -1.31
N VAL A 168 -32.96 -16.48 -2.39
CA VAL A 168 -33.27 -15.08 -2.70
C VAL A 168 -34.47 -14.67 -1.86
N ASP A 169 -34.23 -13.68 -1.00
CA ASP A 169 -35.29 -13.10 -0.11
C ASP A 169 -35.95 -14.16 0.79
N PHE A 170 -35.19 -15.15 1.27
CA PHE A 170 -35.68 -16.07 2.30
C PHE A 170 -35.72 -15.41 3.67
N ASP A 171 -36.62 -15.91 4.56
CA ASP A 171 -36.70 -15.41 5.92
C ASP A 171 -35.45 -15.78 6.72
N ASP A 172 -34.80 -14.78 7.30
CA ASP A 172 -33.65 -14.94 8.16
C ASP A 172 -33.90 -14.18 9.49
N ALA A 173 -34.08 -14.94 10.56
CA ALA A 173 -34.36 -14.39 11.87
C ALA A 173 -33.09 -13.75 12.50
N GLU A 174 -31.89 -14.22 12.18
CA GLU A 174 -30.63 -13.68 12.69
C GLU A 174 -30.27 -12.40 11.98
N TYR A 175 -30.48 -12.33 10.67
CA TYR A 175 -30.25 -11.12 9.86
C TYR A 175 -31.40 -10.12 9.95
N GLY A 176 -32.56 -10.54 10.57
CA GLY A 176 -33.71 -9.68 10.79
C GLY A 176 -34.56 -9.39 9.56
N PHE A 177 -34.41 -10.18 8.49
CA PHE A 177 -35.20 -10.05 7.27
C PHE A 177 -36.41 -10.97 7.26
N LYS A 178 -37.55 -10.43 6.87
CA LYS A 178 -38.78 -11.19 6.62
C LYS A 178 -39.50 -10.61 5.41
N GLU A 179 -39.81 -11.45 4.42
CA GLU A 179 -40.53 -11.05 3.23
C GLU A 179 -42.02 -10.87 3.55
N GLU A 180 -42.61 -9.68 3.30
CA GLU A 180 -44.01 -9.36 3.66
C GLU A 180 -45.01 -10.02 2.71
N ASP A 181 -44.71 -10.14 1.40
CA ASP A 181 -45.62 -10.64 0.35
C ASP A 181 -45.25 -12.06 -0.13
N LYS A 182 -44.64 -12.90 0.75
CA LYS A 182 -44.21 -14.25 0.42
C LYS A 182 -45.37 -15.14 -0.02
N THR A 183 -45.22 -15.80 -1.17
CA THR A 183 -46.17 -16.79 -1.65
C THR A 183 -46.13 -18.02 -0.76
N LYS A 184 -47.30 -18.71 -0.65
CA LYS A 184 -47.40 -19.94 0.13
C LYS A 184 -46.42 -21.00 -0.39
N GLN A 185 -46.26 -21.10 -1.72
CA GLN A 185 -45.35 -22.05 -2.37
C GLN A 185 -43.90 -21.80 -1.93
N LYS A 186 -43.45 -20.54 -1.94
CA LYS A 186 -42.09 -20.17 -1.48
C LYS A 186 -41.87 -20.51 -0.01
N ALA A 187 -42.87 -20.23 0.86
CA ALA A 187 -42.79 -20.57 2.28
C ALA A 187 -42.71 -22.08 2.52
N ASP A 188 -43.48 -22.90 1.79
CA ASP A 188 -43.47 -24.35 1.89
C ASP A 188 -42.09 -24.88 1.37
N ASN A 189 -41.59 -24.35 0.27
CA ASN A 189 -40.27 -24.71 -0.30
C ASN A 189 -39.12 -24.36 0.63
N GLU A 190 -39.15 -23.20 1.28
CA GLU A 190 -38.14 -22.78 2.26
C GLU A 190 -38.04 -23.75 3.43
N LEU A 191 -39.21 -24.17 3.99
CA LEU A 191 -39.25 -25.16 5.06
C LEU A 191 -38.72 -26.52 4.58
N LEU A 192 -39.01 -26.90 3.35
CA LEU A 192 -38.52 -28.14 2.77
C LEU A 192 -36.99 -28.14 2.56
N LEU A 193 -36.42 -27.03 2.04
CA LEU A 193 -35.00 -26.85 1.88
C LEU A 193 -34.27 -26.80 3.25
N LYS A 194 -34.86 -26.17 4.26
CA LYS A 194 -34.34 -26.22 5.64
C LYS A 194 -34.29 -27.64 6.17
N SER A 195 -35.35 -28.43 5.95
CA SER A 195 -35.41 -29.81 6.39
C SER A 195 -34.33 -30.70 5.72
N LEU A 196 -33.96 -30.40 4.48
CA LEU A 196 -32.85 -31.08 3.80
C LEU A 196 -31.52 -30.73 4.46
N ILE A 197 -31.27 -29.46 4.79
CA ILE A 197 -30.04 -29.03 5.47
C ILE A 197 -29.94 -29.64 6.87
N ASP A 198 -31.04 -29.63 7.64
CA ASP A 198 -31.09 -30.29 8.95
C ASP A 198 -30.79 -31.80 8.84
N ALA A 199 -31.28 -32.46 7.78
CA ALA A 199 -30.98 -33.84 7.50
C ALA A 199 -29.50 -34.07 7.08
N VAL A 200 -28.84 -33.13 6.45
CA VAL A 200 -27.40 -33.15 6.15
C VAL A 200 -26.57 -32.96 7.42
N GLY A 201 -27.02 -32.13 8.34
CA GLY A 201 -26.39 -31.84 9.63
C GLY A 201 -25.41 -30.65 9.60
N ASP A 202 -25.24 -30.01 10.75
CA ASP A 202 -24.53 -28.73 10.92
C ASP A 202 -23.07 -28.69 10.45
N GLU A 203 -22.41 -29.85 10.41
CA GLU A 203 -21.01 -29.91 9.93
C GLU A 203 -20.87 -29.74 8.39
N LEU A 204 -21.91 -30.11 7.64
CA LEU A 204 -21.89 -30.16 6.17
C LEU A 204 -22.99 -29.32 5.52
N GLY A 205 -24.06 -28.99 6.26
CA GLY A 205 -25.19 -28.25 5.78
C GLY A 205 -25.14 -26.78 6.22
N THR A 206 -25.36 -25.86 5.29
CA THR A 206 -25.50 -24.42 5.59
C THR A 206 -26.69 -23.87 4.85
N PHE A 207 -27.56 -23.15 5.56
CA PHE A 207 -28.69 -22.44 4.99
C PHE A 207 -28.52 -20.93 5.22
N GLY A 208 -28.69 -20.14 4.19
CA GLY A 208 -28.51 -18.69 4.28
C GLY A 208 -29.25 -17.94 3.19
N THR A 209 -29.18 -16.62 3.25
CA THR A 209 -29.78 -15.72 2.27
C THR A 209 -28.73 -15.13 1.32
N ILE A 210 -29.13 -14.86 0.09
CA ILE A 210 -28.28 -14.14 -0.86
C ILE A 210 -27.94 -12.73 -0.35
N ALA A 211 -28.88 -12.06 0.37
CA ALA A 211 -28.62 -10.74 0.92
C ALA A 211 -27.41 -10.74 1.86
N GLN A 212 -27.40 -11.64 2.85
CA GLN A 212 -26.26 -11.81 3.75
C GLN A 212 -24.98 -12.15 2.98
N ALA A 213 -25.08 -13.06 2.01
CA ALA A 213 -23.92 -13.49 1.22
C ALA A 213 -23.35 -12.36 0.35
N VAL A 214 -24.16 -11.45 -0.16
CA VAL A 214 -23.75 -10.28 -0.93
C VAL A 214 -23.17 -9.19 -0.03
N ASP A 215 -23.79 -8.92 1.12
CA ASP A 215 -23.25 -7.94 2.09
C ASP A 215 -21.89 -8.34 2.61
N GLU A 216 -21.65 -9.65 2.80
CA GLU A 216 -20.33 -10.16 3.15
C GLU A 216 -19.26 -9.96 2.05
N LEU A 217 -19.64 -9.73 0.79
CA LEU A 217 -18.65 -9.46 -0.28
C LEU A 217 -17.94 -8.12 -0.12
N ASP A 218 -18.63 -7.14 0.45
CA ASP A 218 -18.07 -5.81 0.67
C ASP A 218 -17.10 -5.79 1.86
N ILE A 219 -17.16 -6.78 2.75
CA ILE A 219 -16.27 -6.91 3.90
C ILE A 219 -14.90 -7.40 3.40
N PRO A 220 -13.83 -6.62 3.58
CA PRO A 220 -12.50 -7.04 3.18
C PRO A 220 -12.04 -8.22 4.03
N ARG A 221 -11.86 -9.37 3.40
CA ARG A 221 -11.38 -10.59 4.08
C ARG A 221 -9.85 -10.63 4.06
N LEU A 222 -9.26 -10.93 5.21
CA LEU A 222 -7.83 -11.18 5.29
C LEU A 222 -7.52 -12.49 4.55
N LYS A 223 -6.57 -12.43 3.62
CA LYS A 223 -6.10 -13.64 2.93
C LYS A 223 -5.38 -14.52 3.94
N GLN A 224 -5.92 -15.70 4.21
CA GLN A 224 -5.21 -16.71 4.99
C GLN A 224 -3.99 -17.18 4.18
N THR A 225 -2.81 -16.80 4.65
CA THR A 225 -1.54 -17.24 4.08
C THR A 225 -0.95 -18.34 4.94
N LYS A 226 -0.18 -19.25 4.33
CA LYS A 226 0.58 -20.22 5.13
C LYS A 226 1.56 -19.46 6.01
N PRO A 227 1.61 -19.75 7.32
CA PRO A 227 2.54 -19.09 8.21
C PRO A 227 3.97 -19.37 7.75
N TYR A 228 4.76 -18.31 7.56
CA TYR A 228 6.17 -18.42 7.21
C TYR A 228 7.03 -18.37 8.47
N LYS A 229 7.82 -19.43 8.69
CA LYS A 229 8.71 -19.54 9.84
C LYS A 229 9.94 -18.66 9.64
N THR A 230 10.12 -17.63 10.49
CA THR A 230 11.25 -16.70 10.42
C THR A 230 12.43 -17.14 11.29
N TYR A 231 12.15 -17.89 12.37
CA TYR A 231 13.14 -18.48 13.26
C TYR A 231 12.65 -19.86 13.74
N ASP A 232 13.60 -20.77 13.91
CA ASP A 232 13.39 -22.09 14.48
C ASP A 232 14.65 -22.45 15.27
N GLY A 233 14.55 -22.47 16.60
CA GLY A 233 15.70 -22.72 17.47
C GLY A 233 15.40 -22.42 18.93
N PRO A 234 16.43 -22.45 19.80
CA PRO A 234 16.25 -22.19 21.23
C PRO A 234 16.08 -20.69 21.51
N LEU A 235 15.13 -20.37 22.39
CA LEU A 235 15.07 -19.13 23.18
C LEU A 235 15.84 -19.37 24.48
N LEU A 236 16.85 -18.55 24.73
CA LEU A 236 17.77 -18.71 25.85
C LEU A 236 17.48 -17.65 26.94
N LEU A 237 17.40 -18.08 28.19
CA LEU A 237 17.46 -17.22 29.36
C LEU A 237 18.68 -17.63 30.18
N GLY A 238 19.71 -16.79 30.14
CA GLY A 238 21.06 -17.14 30.59
C GLY A 238 21.89 -17.86 29.51
N ASP A 239 23.15 -18.14 29.84
CA ASP A 239 24.05 -18.89 28.97
C ASP A 239 24.23 -20.33 29.48
N PRO A 240 23.71 -21.34 28.76
CA PRO A 240 23.85 -22.73 29.14
C PRO A 240 25.28 -23.23 29.22
N ALA A 241 26.25 -22.56 28.61
CA ALA A 241 27.66 -22.91 28.67
C ALA A 241 28.34 -22.44 29.96
N VAL A 242 27.71 -21.48 30.66
CA VAL A 242 28.28 -20.84 31.86
C VAL A 242 27.50 -21.17 33.12
N ASP A 243 26.17 -21.32 33.01
CA ASP A 243 25.27 -21.56 34.15
C ASP A 243 24.36 -22.75 33.88
N ASP A 244 24.45 -23.79 34.71
CA ASP A 244 23.58 -24.98 34.63
C ASP A 244 22.09 -24.66 34.88
N ARG A 245 21.78 -23.47 35.42
CA ARG A 245 20.42 -22.99 35.65
C ARG A 245 19.84 -22.23 34.47
N ALA A 246 20.61 -22.04 33.42
CA ALA A 246 20.13 -21.38 32.22
C ALA A 246 18.96 -22.17 31.57
N LEU A 247 17.92 -21.44 31.22
CA LEU A 247 16.73 -22.01 30.57
C LEU A 247 16.86 -21.95 29.05
N SER A 248 16.67 -23.10 28.42
CA SER A 248 16.59 -23.23 26.96
C SER A 248 15.22 -23.77 26.59
N ILE A 249 14.50 -23.04 25.72
CA ILE A 249 13.15 -23.36 25.25
C ILE A 249 13.19 -23.41 23.72
N ARG A 250 12.84 -24.52 23.09
CA ARG A 250 12.74 -24.59 21.62
C ARG A 250 11.49 -23.88 21.15
N VAL A 251 11.66 -22.86 20.33
CA VAL A 251 10.58 -22.01 19.82
C VAL A 251 10.59 -21.93 18.31
N GLU A 252 9.43 -21.62 17.79
CA GLU A 252 9.19 -21.26 16.39
C GLU A 252 8.60 -19.85 16.34
N ARG A 253 9.11 -19.04 15.41
CA ARG A 253 8.72 -17.65 15.24
C ARG A 253 8.08 -17.44 13.88
N TYR A 254 6.92 -16.80 13.86
CA TYR A 254 6.10 -16.53 12.67
C TYR A 254 5.71 -15.07 12.59
N PHE A 255 5.49 -14.53 11.38
CA PHE A 255 4.88 -13.21 11.24
C PHE A 255 3.42 -13.22 11.74
N LYS A 256 3.06 -12.24 12.58
CA LYS A 256 1.66 -11.91 12.90
C LYS A 256 1.15 -10.85 11.92
N THR A 257 1.91 -9.78 11.74
CA THR A 257 1.60 -8.72 10.77
C THR A 257 2.68 -8.67 9.71
N LYS A 258 2.29 -8.44 8.47
CA LYS A 258 3.22 -8.25 7.36
C LYS A 258 2.71 -7.16 6.45
N ARG A 259 3.60 -6.27 6.05
CA ARG A 259 3.26 -5.23 5.08
C ARG A 259 2.80 -5.85 3.77
N ALA A 260 1.57 -5.53 3.37
CA ALA A 260 1.05 -5.91 2.07
C ALA A 260 1.60 -4.96 0.99
N THR A 261 2.16 -5.55 -0.07
CA THR A 261 2.66 -4.80 -1.24
C THR A 261 1.76 -5.04 -2.44
N ALA A 262 1.34 -3.96 -3.10
CA ALA A 262 0.57 -4.09 -4.33
C ALA A 262 1.47 -4.58 -5.49
N PRO A 263 0.98 -5.47 -6.35
CA PRO A 263 1.71 -5.90 -7.54
C PRO A 263 1.92 -4.71 -8.48
N SER A 264 3.10 -4.64 -9.10
CA SER A 264 3.42 -3.61 -10.07
C SER A 264 3.07 -4.08 -11.48
N GLY A 265 2.23 -3.30 -12.20
CA GLY A 265 1.91 -3.57 -13.60
C GLY A 265 3.11 -3.47 -14.55
N SER A 266 4.21 -2.81 -14.12
CA SER A 266 5.45 -2.74 -14.90
C SER A 266 6.25 -4.05 -14.94
N ASN A 267 5.85 -5.04 -14.14
CA ASN A 267 6.51 -6.35 -14.08
C ASN A 267 5.97 -7.35 -15.10
N VAL A 268 5.02 -6.95 -15.94
CA VAL A 268 4.37 -7.82 -16.92
C VAL A 268 4.42 -7.19 -18.31
N VAL A 269 4.72 -8.00 -19.32
CA VAL A 269 4.68 -7.61 -20.75
C VAL A 269 3.86 -8.60 -21.55
N ILE A 270 3.28 -8.14 -22.66
CA ILE A 270 2.61 -9.00 -23.63
C ILE A 270 3.70 -9.73 -24.44
N LYS A 271 3.63 -11.05 -24.53
CA LYS A 271 4.52 -11.83 -25.41
C LYS A 271 4.19 -11.48 -26.87
N GLY A 272 5.09 -10.74 -27.53
CA GLY A 272 4.94 -10.50 -28.97
C GLY A 272 5.19 -11.78 -29.77
N THR A 273 4.49 -11.94 -30.87
CA THR A 273 4.60 -13.08 -31.80
C THR A 273 5.99 -13.29 -32.41
N HIS A 274 6.97 -12.42 -32.12
CA HIS A 274 8.34 -12.46 -32.67
C HIS A 274 9.46 -12.67 -31.64
N ALA A 275 9.16 -12.97 -30.37
CA ALA A 275 10.19 -13.09 -29.32
C ALA A 275 10.68 -14.54 -29.10
N ALA A 276 10.67 -15.38 -30.14
CA ALA A 276 11.13 -16.78 -30.05
C ALA A 276 12.65 -16.97 -30.21
N GLN A 277 13.50 -15.92 -30.07
CA GLN A 277 14.97 -16.09 -30.12
C GLN A 277 15.65 -15.08 -29.19
N SER A 278 15.81 -15.40 -27.93
CA SER A 278 16.98 -15.19 -27.07
C SER A 278 16.63 -15.41 -25.60
N SER A 279 16.70 -16.64 -25.14
CA SER A 279 16.73 -16.96 -23.72
C SER A 279 18.16 -17.35 -23.34
N GLN A 280 18.91 -16.41 -22.76
CA GLN A 280 20.02 -16.75 -21.88
C GLN A 280 19.59 -16.48 -20.45
N THR A 281 19.54 -17.54 -19.71
CA THR A 281 19.21 -17.64 -18.29
C THR A 281 20.31 -16.99 -17.44
N VAL A 282 19.96 -15.98 -16.66
CA VAL A 282 20.80 -15.52 -15.53
C VAL A 282 19.97 -15.77 -14.27
N GLU A 283 20.45 -16.70 -13.46
CA GLU A 283 19.94 -16.95 -12.10
C GLU A 283 20.26 -15.75 -11.21
N GLY A 284 19.30 -15.23 -10.49
CA GLY A 284 19.50 -14.21 -9.47
C GLY A 284 18.19 -13.64 -8.95
N ASP A 285 17.90 -14.00 -7.72
CA ASP A 285 17.00 -13.41 -6.74
C ASP A 285 15.49 -13.36 -7.12
N THR A 286 14.83 -14.40 -6.69
CA THR A 286 13.39 -14.59 -6.75
C THR A 286 12.68 -13.69 -5.73
N MET A 287 11.86 -12.77 -6.22
CA MET A 287 10.76 -12.23 -5.41
C MET A 287 9.76 -13.38 -5.18
N GLU A 288 9.75 -13.94 -3.96
CA GLU A 288 8.74 -14.90 -3.51
C GLU A 288 7.35 -14.26 -3.59
N GLY A 289 6.50 -14.79 -4.44
CA GLY A 289 5.06 -14.46 -4.44
C GLY A 289 4.34 -14.46 -5.78
N LEU A 290 5.02 -14.55 -6.92
CA LEU A 290 4.40 -14.68 -8.24
C LEU A 290 5.14 -15.77 -9.03
N GLU A 291 4.90 -17.04 -8.67
CA GLU A 291 5.24 -18.16 -9.54
C GLU A 291 4.23 -18.18 -10.70
N PHE A 292 4.58 -17.51 -11.79
CA PHE A 292 4.01 -17.84 -13.08
C PHE A 292 4.80 -19.05 -13.59
N GLU A 293 4.28 -20.27 -13.35
CA GLU A 293 4.76 -21.44 -14.08
C GLU A 293 4.61 -21.16 -15.58
N ASP A 294 5.68 -21.41 -16.34
CA ASP A 294 5.69 -21.40 -17.81
C ASP A 294 4.69 -22.45 -18.35
N GLY A 295 3.41 -22.10 -18.30
CA GLY A 295 2.35 -22.83 -18.99
C GLY A 295 2.34 -22.40 -20.46
N GLU A 296 2.51 -23.36 -21.36
CA GLU A 296 2.30 -23.18 -22.79
C GLU A 296 0.94 -22.50 -23.04
N GLY A 297 0.97 -21.23 -23.50
CA GLY A 297 -0.22 -20.54 -23.97
C GLY A 297 -0.56 -19.18 -23.34
N GLY A 298 0.21 -18.67 -22.37
CA GLY A 298 -0.06 -17.33 -21.79
C GLY A 298 0.44 -16.19 -22.69
N GLU A 299 -0.43 -15.17 -22.92
CA GLU A 299 -0.14 -13.98 -23.70
C GLU A 299 0.84 -13.04 -22.98
N PHE A 300 1.09 -13.23 -21.68
CA PHE A 300 1.89 -12.38 -20.83
C PHE A 300 3.17 -13.06 -20.33
N ALA A 301 4.22 -12.26 -20.13
CA ALA A 301 5.49 -12.69 -19.54
C ALA A 301 5.91 -11.75 -18.43
N ALA A 302 6.57 -12.28 -17.40
CA ALA A 302 7.18 -11.47 -16.35
C ALA A 302 8.41 -10.73 -16.89
N VAL A 303 8.52 -9.44 -16.55
CA VAL A 303 9.69 -8.63 -16.88
C VAL A 303 10.77 -8.87 -15.84
N LYS A 304 11.92 -9.36 -16.29
CA LYS A 304 13.12 -9.42 -15.46
C LYS A 304 13.98 -8.17 -15.72
N SER A 305 14.24 -7.39 -14.68
CA SER A 305 15.13 -6.23 -14.79
C SER A 305 16.59 -6.71 -14.85
N ALA A 306 17.27 -6.44 -15.96
CA ALA A 306 18.71 -6.63 -16.07
C ALA A 306 19.42 -5.28 -15.84
N ARG A 307 20.49 -5.29 -15.04
CA ARG A 307 21.34 -4.10 -14.84
C ARG A 307 22.58 -4.22 -15.71
N THR A 308 22.86 -3.19 -16.49
CA THR A 308 24.12 -3.03 -17.21
C THR A 308 24.95 -1.94 -16.54
N TYR A 309 26.21 -2.22 -16.32
CA TYR A 309 27.13 -1.27 -15.70
C TYR A 309 28.01 -0.64 -16.76
N LYS A 310 28.17 0.68 -16.74
CA LYS A 310 28.95 1.43 -17.73
C LYS A 310 29.87 2.42 -17.04
N ILE A 311 31.13 2.46 -17.45
CA ILE A 311 32.07 3.48 -17.02
C ILE A 311 32.30 4.51 -18.13
N ASN A 312 32.60 5.74 -17.74
CA ASN A 312 33.02 6.77 -18.70
C ASN A 312 34.42 6.46 -19.17
N TYR A 313 34.58 6.15 -20.46
CA TYR A 313 35.86 5.87 -21.08
C TYR A 313 35.97 6.67 -22.40
N PRO A 314 36.81 7.73 -22.44
CA PRO A 314 36.88 8.63 -23.59
C PRO A 314 37.24 7.95 -24.93
N GLY A 315 37.92 6.80 -24.88
CA GLY A 315 38.31 6.02 -26.07
C GLY A 315 37.28 5.07 -26.62
N ALA A 316 36.09 4.93 -25.97
CA ALA A 316 35.02 4.05 -26.46
C ALA A 316 34.02 4.79 -27.35
N PRO A 317 33.43 4.11 -28.34
CA PRO A 317 32.33 4.69 -29.14
C PRO A 317 31.17 5.15 -28.21
N GLY A 318 30.84 6.44 -28.24
CA GLY A 318 29.85 7.04 -27.34
C GLY A 318 30.37 7.38 -25.94
N GLY A 319 31.68 7.33 -25.67
CA GLY A 319 32.31 7.75 -24.40
C GLY A 319 32.00 6.85 -23.19
N LYS A 320 31.42 5.68 -23.40
CA LYS A 320 31.07 4.72 -22.33
C LYS A 320 31.48 3.31 -22.72
N LYS A 321 32.03 2.56 -21.76
CA LYS A 321 32.38 1.15 -21.89
C LYS A 321 31.56 0.32 -20.95
N ASP A 322 30.99 -0.80 -21.42
CA ASP A 322 30.31 -1.77 -20.60
C ASP A 322 31.32 -2.50 -19.70
N VAL A 323 30.91 -2.75 -18.46
CA VAL A 323 31.71 -3.40 -17.43
C VAL A 323 30.94 -4.61 -16.92
N GLU A 324 31.60 -5.75 -16.84
CA GLU A 324 31.02 -6.96 -16.29
C GLU A 324 30.85 -6.83 -14.77
N PHE A 325 29.82 -7.47 -14.23
CA PHE A 325 29.52 -7.42 -12.79
C PHE A 325 30.68 -7.88 -11.92
N ASP A 326 31.38 -8.93 -12.35
CA ASP A 326 32.50 -9.53 -11.61
C ASP A 326 33.73 -8.62 -11.54
N SER A 327 33.81 -7.63 -12.41
CA SER A 327 34.91 -6.63 -12.41
C SER A 327 34.58 -5.40 -11.54
N LEU A 328 33.41 -5.35 -10.92
CA LEU A 328 33.01 -4.25 -10.03
C LEU A 328 33.61 -4.45 -8.64
N ALA A 329 34.26 -3.41 -8.12
CA ALA A 329 34.68 -3.37 -6.73
C ALA A 329 33.56 -2.92 -5.81
N LYS A 330 33.58 -3.39 -4.56
CA LYS A 330 32.65 -2.93 -3.51
C LYS A 330 32.95 -1.48 -3.12
N GLY A 331 31.93 -0.71 -2.81
CA GLY A 331 32.07 0.65 -2.35
C GLY A 331 30.82 1.13 -1.64
N TYR A 332 30.98 2.19 -0.83
CA TYR A 332 29.87 2.88 -0.20
C TYR A 332 29.46 4.11 -1.00
N GLN A 333 28.15 4.35 -1.04
CA GLN A 333 27.63 5.57 -1.64
C GLN A 333 27.70 6.70 -0.61
N TYR A 334 28.52 7.70 -0.91
CA TYR A 334 28.60 8.93 -0.13
C TYR A 334 28.07 10.09 -0.99
N GLY A 335 26.84 10.45 -0.75
CA GLY A 335 26.13 11.42 -1.60
C GLY A 335 26.01 10.92 -3.06
N ARG A 336 26.70 11.59 -3.99
CA ARG A 336 26.77 11.22 -5.42
C ARG A 336 28.04 10.44 -5.78
N THR A 337 28.95 10.28 -4.84
CA THR A 337 30.26 9.63 -5.05
C THR A 337 30.24 8.25 -4.44
N ALA A 338 30.75 7.26 -5.17
CA ALA A 338 31.01 5.93 -4.64
C ALA A 338 32.46 5.92 -4.13
N VAL A 339 32.63 5.62 -2.83
CA VAL A 339 33.95 5.44 -2.20
C VAL A 339 34.28 3.96 -2.23
N HIS A 340 35.39 3.59 -2.85
CA HIS A 340 35.87 2.21 -2.90
C HIS A 340 36.28 1.74 -1.50
N ILE A 341 35.92 0.51 -1.17
CA ILE A 341 36.33 -0.18 0.04
C ILE A 341 36.95 -1.51 -0.37
N SER A 342 38.13 -1.78 0.10
CA SER A 342 38.79 -3.06 -0.12
C SER A 342 38.04 -4.19 0.59
N GLU A 343 38.20 -5.44 0.11
CA GLU A 343 37.57 -6.59 0.78
C GLU A 343 38.06 -6.77 2.22
N ALA A 344 39.31 -6.44 2.49
CA ALA A 344 39.88 -6.48 3.84
C ALA A 344 39.16 -5.48 4.77
N GLU A 345 38.98 -4.24 4.33
CA GLU A 345 38.27 -3.21 5.10
C GLU A 345 36.79 -3.56 5.27
N PHE A 346 36.13 -4.10 4.23
CA PHE A 346 34.76 -4.58 4.33
C PHE A 346 34.63 -5.73 5.34
N ASN A 347 35.58 -6.66 5.38
CA ASN A 347 35.57 -7.79 6.31
C ASN A 347 35.79 -7.34 7.76
N ILE A 348 36.56 -6.27 8.00
CA ILE A 348 36.78 -5.68 9.34
C ILE A 348 35.44 -5.07 9.84
N THR A 349 34.64 -4.48 8.98
CA THR A 349 33.34 -3.87 9.35
C THR A 349 32.22 -4.89 9.47
N LYS A 350 32.41 -6.12 8.96
CA LYS A 350 31.38 -7.15 9.00
C LYS A 350 31.31 -7.78 10.40
N LEU A 351 30.17 -7.67 11.02
CA LEU A 351 29.88 -8.33 12.28
C LEU A 351 29.60 -9.82 12.05
N ASP A 352 30.47 -10.70 12.54
CA ASP A 352 30.22 -12.14 12.54
C ASP A 352 29.25 -12.49 13.67
N THR A 353 28.10 -12.97 13.28
CA THR A 353 27.00 -13.32 14.19
C THR A 353 26.61 -14.77 14.01
N GLN A 354 26.32 -15.45 15.10
CA GLN A 354 25.74 -16.79 15.09
C GLN A 354 24.23 -16.71 15.36
N LYS A 355 23.49 -17.63 14.77
CA LYS A 355 22.06 -17.79 14.98
C LYS A 355 21.74 -17.98 16.45
N THR A 356 21.10 -17.01 17.07
CA THR A 356 20.74 -17.00 18.51
C THR A 356 19.45 -16.24 18.75
N PHE A 357 18.73 -16.64 19.80
CA PHE A 357 17.61 -15.89 20.34
C PHE A 357 17.75 -15.91 21.86
N SER A 358 18.18 -14.81 22.45
CA SER A 358 18.53 -14.74 23.87
C SER A 358 17.86 -13.56 24.56
N ILE A 359 17.27 -13.81 25.71
CA ILE A 359 16.73 -12.77 26.60
C ILE A 359 17.90 -12.07 27.27
N ILE A 360 17.95 -10.75 27.18
CA ILE A 360 19.00 -9.89 27.77
C ILE A 360 18.55 -9.27 29.10
N GLY A 361 17.25 -9.03 29.25
CA GLY A 361 16.71 -8.40 30.46
C GLY A 361 15.20 -8.31 30.43
N PHE A 362 14.64 -7.63 31.40
CA PHE A 362 13.22 -7.43 31.59
C PHE A 362 12.92 -5.96 31.82
N VAL A 363 11.76 -5.49 31.33
CA VAL A 363 11.28 -4.12 31.44
C VAL A 363 9.84 -4.16 31.95
N GLN A 364 9.50 -3.35 32.94
CA GLN A 364 8.11 -3.22 33.39
C GLN A 364 7.25 -2.53 32.32
N GLN A 365 5.98 -2.89 32.26
CA GLN A 365 5.07 -2.37 31.22
C GLN A 365 4.92 -0.86 31.29
N ASP A 366 4.88 -0.27 32.48
CA ASP A 366 4.78 1.15 32.74
C ASP A 366 5.97 1.99 32.24
N LYS A 367 7.13 1.32 31.99
CA LYS A 367 8.37 1.94 31.49
C LYS A 367 8.60 1.77 29.99
N TYR A 368 7.70 1.08 29.32
CA TYR A 368 7.78 0.89 27.88
C TYR A 368 6.87 1.89 27.15
N ASP A 369 7.48 2.68 26.32
CA ASP A 369 6.74 3.62 25.47
C ASP A 369 6.29 2.92 24.18
N PRO A 370 4.97 2.80 23.89
CA PRO A 370 4.45 2.08 22.71
C PRO A 370 4.98 2.59 21.36
N PHE A 371 5.37 3.86 21.28
CA PHE A 371 5.95 4.43 20.06
C PHE A 371 7.31 3.85 19.66
N LEU A 372 7.97 3.14 20.57
CA LEU A 372 9.22 2.40 20.29
C LEU A 372 8.97 1.11 19.51
N GLY A 373 7.73 0.64 19.43
CA GLY A 373 7.38 -0.50 18.59
C GLY A 373 7.60 -0.19 17.13
N ALA A 374 8.60 -0.82 16.50
CA ALA A 374 8.98 -0.57 15.11
C ALA A 374 8.96 -1.85 14.27
N GLY A 375 8.34 -1.76 13.10
CA GLY A 375 8.34 -2.85 12.12
C GLY A 375 7.21 -3.87 12.30
N GLU A 376 7.38 -5.05 11.69
CA GLU A 376 6.36 -6.10 11.63
C GLU A 376 6.39 -6.93 12.93
N SER A 377 5.21 -7.12 13.54
CA SER A 377 5.07 -7.96 14.73
C SER A 377 5.12 -9.43 14.34
N CYS A 378 5.74 -10.23 15.21
CA CYS A 378 5.79 -11.67 15.07
C CYS A 378 5.20 -12.36 16.31
N ILE A 379 4.91 -13.65 16.18
CA ILE A 379 4.52 -14.53 17.28
C ILE A 379 5.61 -15.57 17.48
N THR A 380 5.99 -15.77 18.75
CA THR A 380 6.91 -16.82 19.17
C THR A 380 6.14 -17.84 19.99
N VAL A 381 6.09 -19.08 19.51
CA VAL A 381 5.38 -20.20 20.10
C VAL A 381 6.34 -21.36 20.36
N ALA A 382 5.98 -22.27 21.26
CA ALA A 382 6.77 -23.48 21.52
C ALA A 382 6.73 -24.42 20.30
N GLN A 383 7.81 -25.16 20.11
CA GLN A 383 7.89 -26.17 19.04
C GLN A 383 6.86 -27.28 19.29
N LYS A 384 6.07 -27.64 18.29
CA LYS A 384 4.92 -28.55 18.38
C LYS A 384 5.23 -29.96 18.96
N ASN A 385 6.46 -30.41 18.81
CA ASN A 385 6.84 -31.80 19.16
C ASN A 385 7.43 -31.94 20.58
N SER A 386 7.42 -30.89 21.42
CA SER A 386 8.01 -30.90 22.76
C SER A 386 7.05 -30.34 23.79
N SER A 387 6.38 -31.21 24.53
CA SER A 387 5.52 -30.83 25.67
C SER A 387 6.30 -30.14 26.77
N ALA A 388 7.58 -30.51 26.99
CA ALA A 388 8.44 -29.89 27.99
C ALA A 388 8.76 -28.42 27.63
N ASP A 389 9.01 -28.12 26.33
CA ASP A 389 9.25 -26.74 25.89
C ASP A 389 7.96 -25.92 25.89
N ALA A 390 6.80 -26.53 25.61
CA ALA A 390 5.51 -25.89 25.75
C ALA A 390 5.25 -25.47 27.19
N LEU A 391 5.49 -26.34 28.17
CA LEU A 391 5.33 -26.03 29.61
C LEU A 391 6.30 -24.92 30.07
N LYS A 392 7.55 -24.95 29.60
CA LYS A 392 8.55 -23.91 29.93
C LYS A 392 8.14 -22.55 29.35
N LEU A 393 7.67 -22.53 28.12
CA LEU A 393 7.22 -21.28 27.47
C LEU A 393 5.98 -20.73 28.17
N SER A 394 5.00 -21.59 28.47
CA SER A 394 3.80 -21.23 29.22
C SER A 394 4.16 -20.62 30.59
N SER A 395 5.05 -21.26 31.33
CA SER A 395 5.52 -20.73 32.62
C SER A 395 6.18 -19.35 32.49
N LEU A 396 6.96 -19.13 31.43
CA LEU A 396 7.57 -17.82 31.16
C LEU A 396 6.51 -16.76 30.79
N ILE A 397 5.53 -17.11 29.97
CA ILE A 397 4.42 -16.21 29.55
C ILE A 397 3.63 -15.79 30.78
N HIS A 398 3.18 -16.74 31.60
CA HIS A 398 2.43 -16.46 32.83
C HIS A 398 3.22 -15.63 33.83
N SER A 399 4.51 -15.93 34.01
CA SER A 399 5.38 -15.14 34.92
C SER A 399 5.55 -13.71 34.45
N LEU A 400 5.70 -13.46 33.12
CA LEU A 400 5.77 -12.12 32.57
C LEU A 400 4.44 -11.37 32.72
N HIS A 401 3.34 -12.07 32.55
CA HIS A 401 2.00 -11.50 32.74
C HIS A 401 1.74 -11.11 34.19
N GLU A 402 2.02 -12.01 35.15
CA GLU A 402 1.84 -11.74 36.58
C GLU A 402 2.72 -10.60 37.10
N LEU A 403 3.93 -10.46 36.53
CA LEU A 403 4.88 -9.41 36.91
C LEU A 403 4.69 -8.11 36.13
N GLU A 404 3.67 -8.03 35.30
CA GLU A 404 3.40 -6.88 34.39
C GLU A 404 4.70 -6.44 33.70
N SER A 405 5.42 -7.39 33.10
CA SER A 405 6.75 -7.16 32.54
C SER A 405 6.88 -7.74 31.14
N TYR A 406 7.74 -7.11 30.36
CA TYR A 406 8.17 -7.58 29.05
C TYR A 406 9.60 -8.11 29.10
N ALA A 407 9.94 -9.08 28.26
CA ALA A 407 11.31 -9.51 28.11
C ALA A 407 11.97 -8.80 26.92
N LEU A 408 13.17 -8.28 27.12
CA LEU A 408 14.01 -7.73 26.08
C LEU A 408 14.95 -8.83 25.56
N ALA A 409 14.93 -9.09 24.26
CA ALA A 409 15.72 -10.15 23.67
C ALA A 409 16.53 -9.68 22.45
N ARG A 410 17.64 -10.38 22.22
CA ARG A 410 18.49 -10.25 21.04
C ARG A 410 18.23 -11.43 20.12
N LEU A 411 17.84 -11.15 18.89
CA LEU A 411 17.55 -12.15 17.86
C LEU A 411 18.53 -12.05 16.70
N VAL A 412 19.19 -13.15 16.35
CA VAL A 412 19.90 -13.37 15.10
C VAL A 412 19.23 -14.53 14.39
N ALA A 413 18.45 -14.25 13.35
CA ALA A 413 17.62 -15.25 12.70
C ALA A 413 18.43 -16.30 11.90
N LYS A 414 19.59 -15.94 11.35
CA LYS A 414 20.53 -16.81 10.62
C LYS A 414 21.95 -16.32 10.86
N ASP A 415 22.93 -17.22 10.70
CA ASP A 415 24.35 -16.87 10.79
C ASP A 415 24.71 -15.74 9.81
N GLY A 416 25.51 -14.79 10.29
CA GLY A 416 25.94 -13.62 9.51
C GLY A 416 24.86 -12.57 9.23
N LYS A 417 23.67 -12.69 9.84
CA LYS A 417 22.63 -11.63 9.82
C LYS A 417 22.82 -10.64 10.96
N GLU A 418 22.42 -9.41 10.71
CA GLU A 418 22.43 -8.36 11.73
C GLU A 418 21.54 -8.74 12.93
N PRO A 419 21.98 -8.47 14.16
CA PRO A 419 21.17 -8.72 15.36
C PRO A 419 20.00 -7.72 15.42
N LEU A 420 18.82 -8.21 15.78
CA LEU A 420 17.65 -7.41 16.09
C LEU A 420 17.42 -7.39 17.58
N LEU A 421 17.05 -6.24 18.12
CA LEU A 421 16.49 -6.13 19.46
C LEU A 421 14.98 -6.26 19.34
N VAL A 422 14.40 -7.13 20.17
CA VAL A 422 12.97 -7.39 20.16
C VAL A 422 12.43 -7.38 21.58
N LEU A 423 11.24 -6.81 21.72
CA LEU A 423 10.46 -6.88 22.95
C LEU A 423 9.54 -8.10 22.84
N LEU A 424 9.57 -8.96 23.86
CA LEU A 424 8.68 -10.11 23.97
C LEU A 424 7.59 -9.80 24.99
N ALA A 425 6.36 -9.60 24.48
CA ALA A 425 5.19 -9.33 25.31
C ALA A 425 4.36 -10.61 25.49
N PRO A 426 3.96 -10.96 26.71
CA PRO A 426 3.10 -12.12 26.96
C PRO A 426 1.70 -11.86 26.40
N TYR A 427 1.14 -12.86 25.74
CA TYR A 427 -0.24 -12.88 25.26
C TYR A 427 -0.90 -14.19 25.64
N ILE A 428 -2.04 -14.08 26.31
CA ILE A 428 -2.84 -15.20 26.80
C ILE A 428 -4.27 -15.00 26.31
N ASP A 429 -4.77 -15.98 25.57
CA ASP A 429 -6.12 -16.03 25.05
C ASP A 429 -6.75 -17.39 25.40
N VAL A 430 -8.05 -17.55 25.17
CA VAL A 430 -8.80 -18.79 25.42
C VAL A 430 -8.23 -19.95 24.58
N ASP A 431 -7.86 -19.67 23.32
CA ASP A 431 -7.46 -20.69 22.36
C ASP A 431 -5.95 -20.95 22.32
N TYR A 432 -5.11 -19.95 22.65
CA TYR A 432 -3.66 -20.08 22.58
C TYR A 432 -2.93 -19.04 23.42
N GLU A 433 -1.69 -19.36 23.76
CA GLU A 433 -0.74 -18.48 24.43
C GLU A 433 0.54 -18.35 23.59
N CYS A 434 1.13 -17.16 23.58
CA CYS A 434 2.36 -16.89 22.85
C CYS A 434 3.12 -15.70 23.41
N LEU A 435 4.33 -15.45 22.89
CA LEU A 435 5.01 -14.18 23.06
C LEU A 435 4.86 -13.36 21.76
N TYR A 436 4.30 -12.16 21.87
CA TYR A 436 4.39 -11.18 20.80
C TYR A 436 5.80 -10.60 20.77
N ASP A 437 6.36 -10.57 19.62
CA ASP A 437 7.73 -10.21 19.31
C ASP A 437 7.70 -8.91 18.49
N ILE A 438 8.14 -7.83 19.10
CA ILE A 438 8.05 -6.48 18.57
C ILE A 438 9.47 -5.95 18.36
N PRO A 439 9.90 -5.65 17.12
CA PRO A 439 11.21 -5.05 16.86
C PRO A 439 11.34 -3.69 17.52
N LEU A 440 12.48 -3.46 18.17
CA LEU A 440 12.84 -2.19 18.79
C LEU A 440 13.88 -1.45 17.93
N PRO A 441 13.83 -0.11 17.89
CA PRO A 441 14.86 0.70 17.26
C PRO A 441 16.14 0.72 18.08
N PHE A 442 17.27 0.98 17.45
CA PHE A 442 18.49 1.37 18.16
C PHE A 442 18.41 2.83 18.62
N ALA A 443 19.19 3.20 19.62
CA ALA A 443 19.18 4.56 20.16
C ALA A 443 19.46 5.64 19.09
N GLU A 444 20.29 5.31 18.08
CA GLU A 444 20.62 6.20 16.96
C GLU A 444 19.44 6.43 16.00
N ASP A 445 18.47 5.51 15.96
CA ASP A 445 17.29 5.62 15.12
C ASP A 445 16.20 6.50 15.75
N VAL A 446 16.24 6.65 17.10
CA VAL A 446 15.28 7.46 17.85
C VAL A 446 15.69 8.93 17.81
N ARG A 447 14.88 9.74 17.13
CA ARG A 447 15.12 11.19 17.05
C ARG A 447 14.35 11.91 18.14
N GLN A 448 15.05 12.67 18.95
CA GLN A 448 14.46 13.57 19.93
C GLN A 448 14.41 14.98 19.35
N TYR A 449 13.19 15.48 19.12
CA TYR A 449 12.99 16.84 18.68
C TYR A 449 12.79 17.72 19.91
N SER A 450 13.54 18.83 19.97
CA SER A 450 13.34 19.86 20.99
C SER A 450 12.37 20.91 20.45
N PHE A 451 11.21 20.99 21.04
CA PHE A 451 10.23 22.02 20.72
C PHE A 451 10.37 23.21 21.68
N PRO A 452 10.12 24.46 21.24
CA PRO A 452 10.08 25.59 22.14
C PRO A 452 8.95 25.37 23.16
N PRO A 453 9.21 25.65 24.45
CA PRO A 453 8.19 25.54 25.50
C PRO A 453 7.05 26.53 25.26
N LEU A 454 5.83 26.11 25.57
CA LEU A 454 4.61 26.91 25.42
C LEU A 454 4.36 27.85 26.63
N ASP A 455 5.08 27.68 27.75
CA ASP A 455 4.92 28.39 29.01
C ASP A 455 5.94 29.51 29.24
N LYS A 456 7.07 29.47 28.50
CA LYS A 456 8.17 30.41 28.72
C LYS A 456 9.02 30.66 27.49
N VAL A 457 9.58 31.82 27.38
CA VAL A 457 10.63 32.17 26.41
C VAL A 457 11.90 32.50 27.14
N VAL A 458 13.00 31.83 26.80
CA VAL A 458 14.33 32.18 27.32
C VAL A 458 15.02 33.14 26.36
N THR A 459 15.33 34.34 26.81
CA THR A 459 16.03 35.32 25.99
C THR A 459 17.52 35.01 25.88
N VAL A 460 18.22 35.63 24.92
CA VAL A 460 19.67 35.46 24.72
C VAL A 460 20.48 35.74 26.01
N ASN A 461 19.96 36.59 26.91
CA ASN A 461 20.56 36.90 28.21
C ASN A 461 20.13 35.92 29.32
N ASN A 462 19.63 34.75 29.00
CA ASN A 462 19.11 33.74 29.94
C ASN A 462 17.98 34.24 30.87
N LYS A 463 17.31 35.36 30.50
CA LYS A 463 16.14 35.83 31.25
C LYS A 463 14.90 35.04 30.77
N VAL A 464 14.21 34.42 31.72
CA VAL A 464 12.96 33.71 31.48
C VAL A 464 11.81 34.72 31.48
N LEU A 465 11.05 34.72 30.39
CA LEU A 465 9.83 35.53 30.24
C LEU A 465 8.64 34.56 30.17
N THR A 466 7.64 34.77 31.02
CA THR A 466 6.37 34.02 31.04
C THR A 466 5.28 34.75 30.27
N THR A 467 5.50 35.96 29.84
CA THR A 467 4.63 36.74 28.97
C THR A 467 5.43 37.25 27.78
N HIS A 468 5.09 36.80 26.60
CA HIS A 468 5.75 37.22 25.36
C HIS A 468 4.80 36.99 24.17
N ARG A 469 4.91 37.81 23.11
CA ARG A 469 4.07 37.73 21.91
C ARG A 469 4.11 36.36 21.17
N LEU A 470 5.15 35.56 21.41
CA LEU A 470 5.32 34.22 20.83
C LEU A 470 4.79 33.12 21.74
N LEU A 471 4.33 33.44 22.94
CA LEU A 471 3.66 32.50 23.82
C LEU A 471 2.15 32.53 23.55
N PRO A 472 1.50 31.37 23.49
CA PRO A 472 0.06 31.34 23.40
C PRO A 472 -0.59 31.87 24.67
N SER A 473 -1.82 32.39 24.56
CA SER A 473 -2.64 32.75 25.72
C SER A 473 -3.14 31.48 26.43
N PHE A 474 -3.58 31.61 27.68
CA PHE A 474 -4.22 30.50 28.39
C PHE A 474 -5.46 30.02 27.63
N ASP A 475 -6.31 30.96 27.18
CA ASP A 475 -7.53 30.61 26.44
C ASP A 475 -7.22 29.85 25.15
N LEU A 476 -6.11 30.16 24.47
CA LEU A 476 -5.68 29.45 23.27
C LEU A 476 -5.19 28.02 23.59
N ASN A 477 -4.44 27.87 24.68
CA ASN A 477 -3.99 26.57 25.14
C ASN A 477 -5.16 25.69 25.55
N ASP A 478 -6.12 26.22 26.30
CA ASP A 478 -7.31 25.49 26.76
C ASP A 478 -8.18 25.09 25.56
N ALA A 479 -8.45 26.00 24.62
CA ALA A 479 -9.20 25.70 23.43
C ALA A 479 -8.52 24.64 22.54
N MET A 480 -7.18 24.66 22.46
CA MET A 480 -6.40 23.66 21.73
C MET A 480 -6.43 22.30 22.42
N SER A 481 -6.29 22.26 23.76
CA SER A 481 -6.43 21.03 24.54
C SER A 481 -7.82 20.42 24.38
N ASP A 482 -8.85 21.22 24.52
CA ASP A 482 -10.23 20.79 24.32
C ASP A 482 -10.49 20.20 22.95
N TYR A 483 -9.90 20.78 21.91
CA TYR A 483 -10.02 20.26 20.55
C TYR A 483 -9.24 18.96 20.38
N VAL A 484 -8.01 18.87 20.90
CA VAL A 484 -7.18 17.66 20.84
C VAL A 484 -7.85 16.52 21.59
N ASP A 485 -8.36 16.78 22.82
CA ASP A 485 -9.03 15.78 23.63
C ASP A 485 -10.34 15.30 22.95
N ALA A 486 -11.07 16.21 22.30
CA ALA A 486 -12.27 15.85 21.56
C ALA A 486 -12.01 15.07 20.27
N MET A 487 -10.81 15.16 19.70
CA MET A 487 -10.37 14.41 18.52
C MET A 487 -9.59 13.15 18.88
N ASP A 488 -9.50 12.79 20.16
CA ASP A 488 -8.79 11.59 20.60
C ASP A 488 -9.56 10.33 20.19
N ILE A 489 -8.96 9.54 19.32
CA ILE A 489 -9.52 8.27 18.82
C ILE A 489 -9.19 7.08 19.72
N SER A 490 -8.34 7.23 20.73
CA SER A 490 -7.92 6.13 21.58
C SER A 490 -9.03 5.56 22.46
N THR A 491 -10.10 6.35 22.66
CA THR A 491 -11.29 5.94 23.43
C THR A 491 -12.61 6.13 22.65
N TYR A 492 -12.51 6.31 21.34
CA TYR A 492 -13.67 6.59 20.49
C TYR A 492 -14.35 5.33 19.99
N ALA A 493 -13.59 4.25 19.76
CA ALA A 493 -14.16 3.00 19.28
C ALA A 493 -15.05 2.31 20.32
N LEU A 494 -16.11 1.68 19.83
CA LEU A 494 -17.01 0.83 20.60
C LEU A 494 -16.85 -0.60 20.13
N ASP A 495 -16.94 -1.57 21.04
CA ASP A 495 -17.03 -2.99 20.71
C ASP A 495 -18.48 -3.38 20.33
N ASP A 496 -18.69 -4.65 20.03
CA ASP A 496 -20.01 -5.18 19.64
C ASP A 496 -21.06 -5.07 20.77
N ASP A 497 -20.63 -4.97 22.03
CA ASP A 497 -21.48 -4.75 23.19
C ASP A 497 -21.73 -3.27 23.49
N GLY A 498 -21.11 -2.37 22.72
CA GLY A 498 -21.25 -0.91 22.85
C GLY A 498 -20.39 -0.31 23.97
N GLU A 499 -19.40 -1.06 24.48
CA GLU A 499 -18.41 -0.56 25.43
C GLU A 499 -17.23 0.08 24.69
N ARG A 500 -16.58 1.06 25.35
CA ARG A 500 -15.43 1.76 24.74
C ARG A 500 -14.20 0.86 24.72
N THR A 501 -13.57 0.74 23.55
CA THR A 501 -12.31 0.01 23.37
C THR A 501 -11.14 0.98 23.32
N LEU A 502 -9.94 0.45 23.65
CA LEU A 502 -8.68 1.21 23.51
C LEU A 502 -8.15 1.24 22.08
N GLU A 503 -8.76 0.52 21.15
CA GLU A 503 -8.30 0.40 19.77
C GLU A 503 -9.37 0.88 18.79
N TYR A 504 -9.11 1.96 18.07
CA TYR A 504 -9.97 2.46 17.00
C TYR A 504 -10.02 1.50 15.80
N ALA A 505 -8.88 0.87 15.48
CA ALA A 505 -8.76 -0.08 14.39
C ALA A 505 -8.20 -1.40 14.94
N ALA A 506 -9.05 -2.40 15.11
CA ALA A 506 -8.64 -3.73 15.54
C ALA A 506 -7.68 -4.37 14.52
N VAL A 507 -6.78 -5.22 15.02
CA VAL A 507 -5.81 -5.92 14.15
C VAL A 507 -6.52 -6.81 13.13
N ASP A 508 -7.66 -7.37 13.49
CA ASP A 508 -8.46 -8.25 12.64
C ASP A 508 -9.15 -7.49 11.49
N ASP A 509 -9.39 -6.17 11.68
CA ASP A 509 -9.85 -5.26 10.63
C ASP A 509 -8.71 -4.69 9.77
N ALA A 510 -7.45 -5.06 10.05
CA ALA A 510 -6.28 -4.58 9.31
C ALA A 510 -6.19 -5.26 7.93
N PHE A 511 -6.71 -4.61 6.92
CA PHE A 511 -6.63 -5.02 5.52
C PHE A 511 -5.95 -3.95 4.68
N SER A 512 -5.47 -4.33 3.48
CA SER A 512 -4.90 -3.39 2.52
C SER A 512 -5.96 -2.87 1.56
N PRO A 513 -6.42 -1.61 1.68
CA PRO A 513 -7.44 -1.05 0.78
C PRO A 513 -7.02 -1.12 -0.69
N ALA A 514 -5.74 -0.88 -0.97
CA ALA A 514 -5.19 -0.91 -2.32
C ALA A 514 -5.27 -2.32 -2.95
N LEU A 515 -4.92 -3.37 -2.20
CA LEU A 515 -5.01 -4.75 -2.69
C LEU A 515 -6.46 -5.17 -2.94
N HIS A 516 -7.35 -4.84 -2.02
CA HIS A 516 -8.77 -5.14 -2.19
C HIS A 516 -9.35 -4.42 -3.40
N ARG A 517 -9.01 -3.14 -3.59
CA ARG A 517 -9.44 -2.38 -4.76
C ARG A 517 -8.92 -2.96 -6.08
N ILE A 518 -7.65 -3.36 -6.12
CA ILE A 518 -7.07 -4.03 -7.31
C ILE A 518 -7.81 -5.33 -7.59
N ASN A 519 -8.08 -6.14 -6.57
CA ASN A 519 -8.81 -7.40 -6.73
C ASN A 519 -10.25 -7.17 -7.22
N GLN A 520 -10.97 -6.20 -6.68
CA GLN A 520 -12.29 -5.82 -7.18
C GLN A 520 -12.25 -5.38 -8.64
N ALA A 521 -11.28 -4.52 -9.01
CA ALA A 521 -11.13 -4.07 -10.38
C ALA A 521 -10.82 -5.21 -11.35
N ILE A 522 -9.97 -6.15 -10.95
CA ILE A 522 -9.63 -7.34 -11.76
C ILE A 522 -10.87 -8.21 -11.94
N ARG A 523 -11.61 -8.52 -10.86
CA ARG A 523 -12.82 -9.34 -10.92
C ARG A 523 -13.88 -8.71 -11.79
N HIS A 524 -14.17 -7.43 -11.58
CA HIS A 524 -15.13 -6.71 -12.42
C HIS A 524 -14.76 -6.74 -13.90
N ARG A 525 -13.50 -6.42 -14.22
CA ARG A 525 -13.01 -6.43 -15.61
C ARG A 525 -12.93 -7.83 -16.23
N ALA A 526 -12.81 -8.87 -15.43
CA ALA A 526 -12.82 -10.25 -15.91
C ALA A 526 -14.17 -10.64 -16.52
N ILE A 527 -15.26 -10.11 -15.96
CA ILE A 527 -16.64 -10.37 -16.39
C ILE A 527 -17.11 -9.26 -17.32
N HIS A 528 -17.02 -8.01 -16.88
CA HIS A 528 -17.47 -6.80 -17.59
C HIS A 528 -16.29 -6.05 -18.21
N SER A 529 -15.78 -6.56 -19.35
CA SER A 529 -14.57 -6.01 -19.98
C SER A 529 -14.69 -4.55 -20.40
N ASP A 530 -15.88 -4.13 -20.82
CA ASP A 530 -16.14 -2.83 -21.45
C ASP A 530 -16.77 -1.81 -20.49
N GLU A 531 -17.20 -2.22 -19.31
CA GLU A 531 -17.80 -1.36 -18.32
C GLU A 531 -16.75 -0.63 -17.45
N PRO A 532 -17.03 0.58 -16.98
CA PRO A 532 -16.17 1.26 -16.04
C PRO A 532 -16.16 0.53 -14.68
N VAL A 533 -14.99 0.52 -14.05
CA VAL A 533 -14.87 -0.08 -12.71
C VAL A 533 -15.74 0.67 -11.70
N PRO A 534 -16.57 -0.01 -10.88
CA PRO A 534 -17.42 0.61 -9.88
C PRO A 534 -16.67 1.58 -8.95
N PRO A 535 -17.34 2.53 -8.31
CA PRO A 535 -16.71 3.42 -7.33
C PRO A 535 -16.07 2.62 -6.19
N ILE A 536 -15.18 3.26 -5.44
CA ILE A 536 -14.51 2.61 -4.30
C ILE A 536 -15.54 2.41 -3.18
N PRO A 537 -15.73 1.18 -2.66
CA PRO A 537 -16.64 0.94 -1.55
C PRO A 537 -16.26 1.75 -0.30
N PRO A 538 -17.24 2.30 0.45
CA PRO A 538 -16.97 3.09 1.64
C PRO A 538 -16.13 2.35 2.70
N ILE A 539 -16.33 1.04 2.84
CA ILE A 539 -15.56 0.19 3.78
C ILE A 539 -14.05 0.28 3.54
N LEU A 540 -13.60 0.40 2.29
CA LEU A 540 -12.17 0.54 1.97
C LEU A 540 -11.61 1.93 2.33
N LEU A 541 -12.47 2.89 2.61
CA LEU A 541 -12.11 4.26 3.01
C LEU A 541 -12.28 4.49 4.51
N LYS A 542 -12.79 3.51 5.27
CA LYS A 542 -13.11 3.62 6.71
C LYS A 542 -11.99 4.29 7.51
N TYR A 543 -10.73 3.88 7.29
CA TYR A 543 -9.56 4.40 8.01
C TYR A 543 -8.73 5.42 7.20
N ALA A 544 -9.21 5.85 6.03
CA ALA A 544 -8.52 6.82 5.19
C ALA A 544 -8.86 8.27 5.53
N LEU A 545 -9.98 8.50 6.17
CA LEU A 545 -10.49 9.79 6.60
C LEU A 545 -10.91 9.69 8.07
N PRO A 546 -10.92 10.81 8.81
CA PRO A 546 -11.52 10.85 10.14
C PRO A 546 -12.99 10.44 10.08
N ASP A 547 -13.47 9.80 11.14
CA ASP A 547 -14.87 9.44 11.26
C ASP A 547 -15.77 10.68 11.18
N HIS A 548 -16.87 10.57 10.43
CA HIS A 548 -17.75 11.71 10.18
C HIS A 548 -18.42 12.19 11.47
N ASP A 549 -18.85 11.28 12.33
CA ASP A 549 -19.54 11.60 13.57
C ASP A 549 -18.60 12.26 14.57
N LEU A 550 -17.34 11.81 14.63
CA LEU A 550 -16.29 12.44 15.42
C LEU A 550 -16.04 13.89 14.97
N VAL A 551 -15.95 14.12 13.66
CA VAL A 551 -15.75 15.46 13.09
C VAL A 551 -16.94 16.38 13.39
N GLU A 552 -18.17 15.90 13.25
CA GLU A 552 -19.37 16.67 13.57
C GLU A 552 -19.47 17.01 15.07
N GLN A 553 -19.17 16.06 15.96
CA GLN A 553 -19.16 16.28 17.41
C GLN A 553 -18.12 17.33 17.85
N THR A 554 -16.96 17.34 17.17
CA THR A 554 -15.85 18.23 17.52
C THR A 554 -15.91 19.60 16.83
N LYS A 555 -16.86 19.80 15.92
CA LYS A 555 -16.99 21.03 15.13
C LYS A 555 -17.07 22.30 15.96
N LEU A 556 -17.85 22.27 17.05
CA LEU A 556 -17.98 23.43 17.96
C LEU A 556 -16.65 23.77 18.62
N LYS A 557 -15.87 22.77 19.04
CA LYS A 557 -14.55 22.97 19.64
C LYS A 557 -13.56 23.55 18.64
N LEU A 558 -13.65 23.14 17.38
CA LEU A 558 -12.85 23.70 16.30
C LEU A 558 -13.23 25.17 16.03
N GLU A 559 -14.52 25.50 16.01
CA GLU A 559 -15.00 26.88 15.84
C GLU A 559 -14.52 27.79 16.99
N ASP A 560 -14.57 27.30 18.22
CA ASP A 560 -14.06 28.02 19.40
C ASP A 560 -12.56 28.25 19.28
N LEU A 561 -11.78 27.24 18.93
CA LEU A 561 -10.35 27.34 18.70
C LEU A 561 -10.00 28.37 17.59
N ILE A 562 -10.73 28.34 16.47
CA ILE A 562 -10.55 29.31 15.37
C ILE A 562 -10.85 30.73 15.85
N GLY A 563 -11.90 30.89 16.67
CA GLY A 563 -12.29 32.20 17.26
C GLY A 563 -11.21 32.74 18.20
N VAL A 564 -10.72 31.93 19.15
CA VAL A 564 -9.70 32.30 20.12
C VAL A 564 -8.34 32.57 19.44
N ALA A 565 -7.99 31.78 18.44
CA ALA A 565 -6.76 31.94 17.68
C ALA A 565 -6.77 33.11 16.69
N GLU A 566 -7.94 33.81 16.54
CA GLU A 566 -8.15 34.89 15.57
C GLU A 566 -7.65 34.55 14.16
N VAL A 567 -7.92 33.31 13.72
CA VAL A 567 -7.47 32.83 12.41
C VAL A 567 -8.05 33.73 11.32
N LYS A 568 -7.17 34.36 10.56
CA LYS A 568 -7.54 35.15 9.39
C LYS A 568 -7.15 34.43 8.13
N ALA A 569 -8.08 34.41 7.18
CA ALA A 569 -7.76 33.92 5.85
C ALA A 569 -6.66 34.80 5.26
N VAL A 570 -5.50 34.22 4.98
CA VAL A 570 -4.46 34.90 4.24
C VAL A 570 -5.00 35.13 2.83
N PRO A 571 -5.16 36.38 2.35
CA PRO A 571 -5.60 36.59 0.98
C PRO A 571 -4.63 35.87 0.06
N PRO A 572 -5.12 35.16 -0.97
CA PRO A 572 -4.24 34.47 -1.91
C PRO A 572 -3.24 35.48 -2.43
N LYS A 573 -1.95 35.26 -2.19
CA LYS A 573 -0.87 36.07 -2.76
C LYS A 573 -1.12 36.09 -4.27
N ALA A 574 -1.43 37.25 -4.81
CA ALA A 574 -1.64 37.41 -6.24
C ALA A 574 -0.41 36.83 -6.97
N GLY A 575 -0.60 35.80 -7.74
CA GLY A 575 0.34 35.40 -8.77
C GLY A 575 1.42 34.37 -8.44
N TRP A 576 1.47 33.73 -7.25
CA TRP A 576 2.51 32.70 -7.01
C TRP A 576 2.09 31.36 -7.61
N LYS A 577 2.12 31.23 -8.92
CA LYS A 577 2.01 29.93 -9.61
C LYS A 577 3.31 29.15 -9.36
N ARG A 578 3.24 28.10 -8.53
CA ARG A 578 4.32 27.12 -8.40
C ARG A 578 4.64 26.54 -9.77
N GLY A 579 5.68 27.09 -10.43
CA GLY A 579 6.22 26.53 -11.66
C GLY A 579 6.62 25.07 -11.46
N ARG A 580 6.36 24.22 -12.45
CA ARG A 580 6.82 22.82 -12.49
C ARG A 580 8.29 22.76 -12.09
N ARG A 581 8.60 22.01 -11.02
CA ARG A 581 9.98 21.72 -10.60
C ARG A 581 10.78 21.20 -11.79
N ARG A 582 11.62 22.03 -12.41
CA ARG A 582 12.69 21.52 -13.27
C ARG A 582 13.69 20.78 -12.39
N LYS A 583 14.20 19.63 -12.86
CA LYS A 583 15.28 18.89 -12.20
C LYS A 583 16.41 19.89 -11.85
N ALA A 584 16.72 19.98 -10.55
CA ALA A 584 17.83 20.81 -10.09
C ALA A 584 19.14 20.36 -10.79
N LEU A 585 19.79 21.30 -11.46
CA LEU A 585 21.15 21.11 -11.97
C LEU A 585 22.11 20.94 -10.77
N PRO A 586 23.18 20.13 -10.91
CA PRO A 586 24.14 19.95 -9.86
C PRO A 586 24.81 21.26 -9.48
N ILE A 587 24.81 21.57 -8.20
CA ILE A 587 25.50 22.71 -7.62
C ILE A 587 26.96 22.28 -7.44
N SER A 588 27.86 22.81 -8.25
CA SER A 588 29.30 22.62 -8.11
C SER A 588 29.86 23.64 -7.10
N GLY A 589 30.64 23.20 -6.13
CA GLY A 589 31.36 24.06 -5.19
C GLY A 589 30.61 24.36 -3.87
N LEU A 590 29.72 23.47 -3.42
CA LEU A 590 29.03 23.59 -2.14
C LEU A 590 29.99 23.30 -0.97
N ASP A 591 30.21 24.28 -0.12
CA ASP A 591 30.88 24.07 1.16
C ASP A 591 29.84 23.67 2.22
N VAL A 592 29.79 22.38 2.53
CA VAL A 592 28.83 21.79 3.46
C VAL A 592 29.09 22.22 4.90
N ASP A 593 30.35 22.45 5.28
CA ASP A 593 30.72 22.88 6.63
C ASP A 593 30.30 24.33 6.92
N ALA A 594 30.34 25.20 5.92
CA ALA A 594 29.82 26.57 6.04
C ALA A 594 28.29 26.61 6.16
N LEU A 595 27.57 25.67 5.53
CA LEU A 595 26.10 25.54 5.64
C LEU A 595 25.64 24.98 7.00
N LEU A 596 26.40 24.04 7.56
CA LEU A 596 26.07 23.40 8.85
C LEU A 596 26.52 24.24 10.07
N GLY A 597 27.55 25.11 9.92
CA GLY A 597 28.09 25.94 11.00
C GLY A 597 27.33 27.23 11.30
N GLY A 598 26.23 27.51 10.62
CA GLY A 598 25.50 28.77 10.75
C GLY A 598 24.49 28.78 11.89
N SER A 599 24.81 29.50 12.97
CA SER A 599 23.84 29.91 14.00
C SER A 599 22.61 30.59 13.39
N SER A 600 21.45 30.39 14.03
CA SER A 600 20.10 30.85 13.67
C SER A 600 19.84 32.37 13.58
N ASN A 601 20.83 33.15 13.17
CA ASN A 601 20.59 34.56 12.86
C ASN A 601 20.04 34.65 11.42
N LYS A 602 18.91 35.31 11.22
CA LYS A 602 18.34 35.66 9.91
C LYS A 602 19.48 36.25 9.05
N ARG A 603 20.02 35.43 8.15
CA ARG A 603 21.05 35.86 7.21
C ARG A 603 20.40 36.84 6.23
N THR A 604 20.74 38.12 6.33
CA THR A 604 20.32 39.15 5.38
C THR A 604 21.34 39.36 4.26
N LYS A 605 22.48 38.64 4.30
CA LYS A 605 23.55 38.75 3.31
C LYS A 605 23.82 37.43 2.63
N LEU A 606 24.03 37.52 1.30
CA LEU A 606 24.47 36.40 0.49
C LEU A 606 25.94 36.07 0.78
N ASP A 607 26.22 34.76 0.92
CA ASP A 607 27.57 34.26 0.97
C ASP A 607 28.13 34.16 -0.45
N PRO A 608 29.21 34.88 -0.81
CA PRO A 608 29.75 34.86 -2.16
C PRO A 608 30.26 33.45 -2.60
N ASP A 609 30.72 32.63 -1.65
CA ASP A 609 31.25 31.31 -1.93
C ASP A 609 30.12 30.28 -2.17
N ASN A 610 28.98 30.47 -1.49
CA ASN A 610 27.78 29.65 -1.61
C ASN A 610 26.57 30.47 -2.06
N ALA A 611 26.74 31.27 -3.11
CA ALA A 611 25.77 32.28 -3.53
C ALA A 611 24.41 31.69 -3.93
N ILE A 612 24.39 30.56 -4.69
CA ILE A 612 23.15 29.96 -5.17
C ILE A 612 22.28 29.39 -4.02
N PRO A 613 22.81 28.57 -3.09
CA PRO A 613 22.02 28.09 -1.96
C PRO A 613 21.53 29.22 -1.05
N SER A 614 22.42 30.18 -0.75
CA SER A 614 22.07 31.34 0.09
C SER A 614 21.02 32.23 -0.56
N PHE A 615 21.10 32.43 -1.88
CA PHE A 615 20.10 33.18 -2.64
C PHE A 615 18.74 32.48 -2.65
N LYS A 616 18.73 31.16 -2.94
CA LYS A 616 17.50 30.37 -2.91
C LYS A 616 16.85 30.39 -1.54
N GLN A 617 17.63 30.22 -0.48
CA GLN A 617 17.13 30.28 0.88
C GLN A 617 16.52 31.66 1.22
N LEU A 618 17.23 32.76 0.87
CA LEU A 618 16.70 34.10 1.09
C LEU A 618 15.43 34.38 0.30
N MET A 619 15.36 33.92 -0.95
CA MET A 619 14.19 34.07 -1.82
C MET A 619 12.99 33.27 -1.33
N ASP A 620 13.22 32.02 -0.89
CA ASP A 620 12.17 31.10 -0.48
C ASP A 620 11.64 31.37 0.95
N THR A 621 12.48 32.03 1.83
CA THR A 621 12.13 32.32 3.22
C THR A 621 11.73 33.75 3.48
N SER A 622 12.01 34.70 2.56
CA SER A 622 11.70 36.10 2.77
C SER A 622 10.23 36.43 2.47
N GLU A 623 9.53 36.95 3.46
CA GLU A 623 8.17 37.48 3.31
C GLU A 623 8.14 39.00 3.00
N GLU A 624 9.27 39.68 3.08
CA GLU A 624 9.38 41.12 2.91
C GLU A 624 9.94 41.46 1.53
N GLU A 625 9.23 42.26 0.76
CA GLU A 625 9.63 42.75 -0.57
C GLU A 625 11.01 43.44 -0.56
N THR A 626 11.34 44.16 0.53
CA THR A 626 12.62 44.82 0.73
C THR A 626 13.78 43.83 0.76
N VAL A 627 13.62 42.67 1.42
CA VAL A 627 14.64 41.62 1.52
C VAL A 627 14.81 40.93 0.17
N PHE A 628 13.74 40.76 -0.56
CA PHE A 628 13.72 40.17 -1.91
C PHE A 628 14.53 41.05 -2.90
N ILE A 629 14.24 42.36 -2.95
CA ILE A 629 14.97 43.32 -3.82
C ILE A 629 16.44 43.36 -3.44
N GLU A 630 16.76 43.37 -2.15
CA GLU A 630 18.13 43.39 -1.67
C GLU A 630 18.88 42.08 -2.02
N ALA A 631 18.27 40.93 -1.88
CA ALA A 631 18.84 39.64 -2.30
C ALA A 631 19.14 39.60 -3.80
N ALA A 632 18.23 40.12 -4.63
CA ALA A 632 18.44 40.27 -6.06
C ALA A 632 19.63 41.16 -6.41
N LYS A 633 19.77 42.32 -5.71
CA LYS A 633 20.92 43.24 -5.88
C LYS A 633 22.23 42.56 -5.44
N GLN A 634 22.23 41.85 -4.33
CA GLN A 634 23.40 41.15 -3.82
C GLN A 634 23.84 40.04 -4.79
N MET A 635 22.89 39.27 -5.36
CA MET A 635 23.18 38.26 -6.36
C MET A 635 23.83 38.85 -7.62
N GLY A 636 23.30 39.99 -8.08
CA GLY A 636 23.93 40.76 -9.15
C GLY A 636 25.33 41.26 -8.80
N GLY A 637 25.58 41.61 -7.54
CA GLY A 637 26.90 41.96 -7.01
C GLY A 637 27.88 40.83 -7.05
N VAL A 638 27.46 39.67 -6.56
CA VAL A 638 28.27 38.41 -6.58
C VAL A 638 28.67 38.00 -8.00
N ILE A 639 27.73 38.07 -8.95
CA ILE A 639 28.03 37.74 -10.37
C ILE A 639 29.10 38.68 -10.91
N ARG A 640 29.00 40.00 -10.65
CA ARG A 640 29.99 40.98 -11.07
C ARG A 640 31.36 40.72 -10.45
N GLN A 641 31.40 40.34 -9.16
CA GLN A 641 32.62 40.00 -8.47
C GLN A 641 33.28 38.74 -9.05
N ILE A 642 32.53 37.68 -9.29
CA ILE A 642 33.04 36.43 -9.91
C ILE A 642 33.74 36.74 -11.26
N ILE A 643 33.16 37.62 -12.06
CA ILE A 643 33.77 38.00 -13.34
C ILE A 643 34.99 38.89 -13.15
N THR A 644 34.98 39.80 -12.20
CA THR A 644 36.10 40.69 -11.88
C THR A 644 37.31 39.92 -11.40
N ASP A 645 37.07 38.91 -10.53
CA ASP A 645 38.10 38.10 -9.90
C ASP A 645 38.52 36.90 -10.78
N SER A 646 37.91 36.69 -11.94
CA SER A 646 38.24 35.61 -12.85
C SER A 646 39.62 35.83 -13.48
N PHE A 647 40.47 34.82 -13.43
CA PHE A 647 41.70 34.77 -14.20
C PHE A 647 41.46 34.05 -15.52
N GLY A 648 41.40 34.77 -16.63
CA GLY A 648 40.94 34.23 -17.91
C GLY A 648 39.47 33.83 -17.86
N ASP A 649 39.11 32.64 -18.34
CA ASP A 649 37.78 32.11 -18.42
C ASP A 649 37.39 31.17 -17.24
N ARG A 650 38.28 31.00 -16.26
CA ARG A 650 38.18 29.99 -15.19
C ARG A 650 36.86 30.02 -14.41
N ASN A 651 36.28 31.20 -14.19
CA ASN A 651 35.05 31.38 -13.41
C ASN A 651 33.81 31.68 -14.28
N PHE A 652 33.94 31.56 -15.60
CA PHE A 652 32.85 31.89 -16.53
C PHE A 652 31.66 30.95 -16.35
N ASP A 653 31.91 29.65 -16.19
CA ASP A 653 30.86 28.65 -15.98
C ASP A 653 30.10 28.92 -14.65
N ARG A 654 30.82 29.28 -13.59
CA ARG A 654 30.22 29.65 -12.30
C ARG A 654 29.36 30.91 -12.41
N ALA A 655 29.81 31.92 -13.16
CA ALA A 655 29.05 33.12 -13.41
C ALA A 655 27.77 32.84 -14.24
N VAL A 656 27.88 32.00 -15.25
CA VAL A 656 26.75 31.55 -16.09
C VAL A 656 25.71 30.83 -15.25
N GLU A 657 26.14 29.91 -14.36
CA GLU A 657 25.25 29.18 -13.46
C GLU A 657 24.49 30.13 -12.52
N ASN A 658 25.20 31.09 -11.90
CA ASN A 658 24.59 32.11 -11.03
C ASN A 658 23.60 32.99 -11.81
N MET A 659 23.95 33.41 -13.02
CA MET A 659 23.05 34.21 -13.88
C MET A 659 21.80 33.42 -14.28
N GLY A 660 21.95 32.14 -14.61
CA GLY A 660 20.83 31.25 -14.94
C GLY A 660 19.84 31.13 -13.78
N VAL A 661 20.37 30.87 -12.59
CA VAL A 661 19.52 30.78 -11.37
C VAL A 661 18.87 32.11 -11.06
N PHE A 662 19.59 33.21 -11.15
CA PHE A 662 19.03 34.53 -10.93
C PHE A 662 17.91 34.87 -11.91
N ARG A 663 18.14 34.59 -13.22
CA ARG A 663 17.14 34.79 -14.27
C ARG A 663 15.88 33.96 -14.04
N ASP A 664 16.04 32.66 -13.75
CA ASP A 664 14.92 31.73 -13.55
C ASP A 664 14.10 32.10 -12.31
N TYR A 665 14.74 32.57 -11.24
CA TYR A 665 14.05 33.05 -10.05
C TYR A 665 13.24 34.32 -10.35
N MET A 666 13.82 35.30 -11.07
CA MET A 666 13.10 36.53 -11.41
C MET A 666 11.93 36.31 -12.36
N ILE A 667 12.00 35.29 -13.20
CA ILE A 667 10.87 34.84 -14.04
C ILE A 667 9.80 34.18 -13.16
N ASN A 668 10.21 33.27 -12.27
CA ASN A 668 9.28 32.53 -11.42
C ASN A 668 8.58 33.42 -10.39
N TYR A 669 9.20 34.49 -9.96
CA TYR A 669 8.63 35.47 -9.00
C TYR A 669 7.94 36.64 -9.70
N GLU A 670 7.78 36.61 -11.05
CA GLU A 670 7.13 37.61 -11.87
C GLU A 670 7.73 39.02 -11.74
N GLU A 671 9.03 39.10 -11.36
CA GLU A 671 9.80 40.32 -11.26
C GLU A 671 10.96 40.40 -12.29
N PRO A 672 10.67 40.27 -13.60
CA PRO A 672 11.67 40.27 -14.65
C PRO A 672 12.46 41.58 -14.73
N LYS A 673 11.91 42.68 -14.21
CA LYS A 673 12.55 43.98 -14.21
C LYS A 673 13.88 43.99 -13.47
N LEU A 674 13.95 43.31 -12.31
CA LEU A 674 15.18 43.24 -11.51
C LEU A 674 16.33 42.57 -12.26
N TYR A 675 16.03 41.49 -13.00
CA TYR A 675 17.04 40.84 -13.83
C TYR A 675 17.38 41.67 -15.07
N ASN A 676 16.40 42.27 -15.71
CA ASN A 676 16.59 43.11 -16.88
C ASN A 676 17.45 44.37 -16.58
N ASP A 677 17.19 45.01 -15.44
CA ASP A 677 18.02 46.15 -14.97
C ASP A 677 19.46 45.69 -14.69
N PHE A 678 19.63 44.53 -14.04
CA PHE A 678 20.94 43.94 -13.78
C PHE A 678 21.70 43.64 -15.08
N ILE A 679 21.11 42.97 -16.07
CA ILE A 679 21.82 42.54 -17.28
C ILE A 679 22.17 43.73 -18.18
N VAL A 680 21.37 44.78 -18.18
CA VAL A 680 21.66 46.06 -18.87
C VAL A 680 22.88 46.73 -18.24
N ASP A 681 22.91 46.90 -16.89
CA ASP A 681 24.05 47.45 -16.18
C ASP A 681 25.29 46.58 -16.33
N PHE A 682 25.14 45.26 -16.26
CA PHE A 682 26.24 44.32 -16.45
C PHE A 682 26.88 44.45 -17.85
N LYS A 683 26.07 44.56 -18.90
CA LYS A 683 26.56 44.77 -20.27
C LYS A 683 27.33 46.10 -20.37
N LYS A 684 26.82 47.20 -19.80
CA LYS A 684 27.54 48.49 -19.80
C LYS A 684 28.90 48.38 -19.13
N ARG A 685 28.96 47.73 -17.97
CA ARG A 685 30.21 47.54 -17.22
C ARG A 685 31.20 46.60 -17.92
N LEU A 686 30.68 45.60 -18.63
CA LEU A 686 31.50 44.68 -19.43
C LEU A 686 32.19 45.43 -20.60
N LEU A 687 31.41 46.31 -21.26
CA LEU A 687 31.90 47.11 -22.38
C LEU A 687 32.87 48.21 -21.94
N SER A 688 32.68 48.80 -20.78
CA SER A 688 33.56 49.84 -20.22
C SER A 688 34.87 49.25 -19.62
N GLY A 689 34.99 47.92 -19.53
CA GLY A 689 36.18 47.29 -18.91
C GLY A 689 36.19 47.39 -17.37
N SER A 690 35.12 47.85 -16.74
CA SER A 690 35.07 48.03 -15.29
C SER A 690 34.94 46.73 -14.48
N LEU A 691 34.84 45.59 -15.16
CA LEU A 691 34.78 44.25 -14.55
C LEU A 691 36.14 43.53 -14.66
N GLY A 692 37.26 44.19 -14.31
CA GLY A 692 38.59 43.58 -14.29
C GLY A 692 39.28 43.50 -15.67
N GLY A 693 38.96 44.45 -16.60
CA GLY A 693 39.60 44.59 -17.90
C GLY A 693 38.71 44.12 -19.06
N GLU A 694 39.35 43.86 -20.23
CA GLU A 694 38.57 43.40 -21.39
C GLU A 694 38.03 41.98 -21.19
N ARG A 695 36.75 41.86 -20.85
CA ARG A 695 36.04 40.62 -20.60
C ARG A 695 34.91 40.38 -21.63
N ARG A 696 35.03 40.94 -22.85
CA ARG A 696 33.99 40.83 -23.91
C ARG A 696 33.69 39.39 -24.33
N GLU A 697 34.68 38.48 -24.16
CA GLU A 697 34.51 37.04 -24.44
C GLU A 697 33.39 36.41 -23.57
N PHE A 698 33.21 36.84 -22.31
CA PHE A 698 32.15 36.37 -21.45
C PHE A 698 30.77 36.61 -22.07
N TRP A 699 30.60 37.73 -22.79
CA TRP A 699 29.32 38.00 -23.44
C TRP A 699 28.97 36.90 -24.48
N PHE A 700 29.93 36.48 -25.27
CA PHE A 700 29.74 35.50 -26.32
C PHE A 700 29.67 34.07 -25.78
N GLN A 701 30.61 33.68 -24.91
CA GLN A 701 30.75 32.34 -24.39
C GLN A 701 29.77 32.02 -23.26
N GLY A 702 29.40 33.04 -22.46
CA GLY A 702 28.46 32.90 -21.34
C GLY A 702 27.05 33.36 -21.72
N VAL A 703 26.85 34.67 -21.84
CA VAL A 703 25.51 35.26 -21.96
C VAL A 703 24.78 34.84 -23.23
N LYS A 704 25.43 34.96 -24.40
CA LYS A 704 24.83 34.68 -25.70
C LYS A 704 24.63 33.17 -25.94
N LYS A 705 25.64 32.36 -25.63
CA LYS A 705 25.61 30.92 -25.79
C LYS A 705 24.51 30.26 -24.95
N HIS A 706 24.32 30.74 -23.73
CA HIS A 706 23.33 30.22 -22.78
C HIS A 706 22.01 30.98 -22.77
N LYS A 707 21.82 31.93 -23.68
CA LYS A 707 20.59 32.73 -23.83
C LYS A 707 20.16 33.47 -22.54
N LEU A 708 21.13 33.98 -21.81
CA LEU A 708 20.95 34.70 -20.54
C LEU A 708 20.75 36.24 -20.73
N GLY A 709 20.15 36.63 -21.85
CA GLY A 709 19.81 38.02 -22.14
C GLY A 709 18.58 38.50 -21.40
N LEU A 710 18.00 39.60 -21.93
CA LEU A 710 16.76 40.17 -21.37
C LEU A 710 15.63 39.12 -21.30
N VAL A 711 14.85 39.21 -20.25
CA VAL A 711 13.60 38.45 -20.12
C VAL A 711 12.53 39.21 -20.90
N ASP A 712 11.95 38.58 -21.92
CA ASP A 712 10.91 39.13 -22.79
C ASP A 712 9.49 38.68 -22.36
N LYS A 713 8.49 39.19 -23.07
CA LYS A 713 7.07 38.82 -22.83
C LYS A 713 6.76 37.33 -23.05
N THR A 714 7.57 36.60 -23.82
CA THR A 714 7.37 35.16 -24.01
C THR A 714 7.87 34.34 -22.83
N ALA A 715 8.82 34.87 -22.08
CA ALA A 715 9.38 34.23 -20.88
C ALA A 715 8.63 34.66 -19.59
N SER A 716 8.09 35.86 -19.53
CA SER A 716 7.28 36.39 -18.41
C SER A 716 6.26 37.42 -18.92
N GLU A 717 4.98 37.24 -18.60
CA GLU A 717 3.90 38.16 -19.00
C GLU A 717 4.08 39.58 -18.42
N GLU A 718 4.74 39.70 -17.27
CA GLU A 718 5.03 40.97 -16.60
C GLU A 718 6.20 41.75 -17.24
N SER A 719 6.92 41.15 -18.18
CA SER A 719 7.98 41.84 -18.88
C SER A 719 7.43 42.88 -19.87
N LYS A 720 8.05 44.03 -19.89
CA LYS A 720 7.75 45.09 -20.88
C LYS A 720 8.56 44.97 -22.15
N ILE A 721 9.52 44.07 -22.20
CA ILE A 721 10.45 43.85 -23.34
C ILE A 721 9.83 42.98 -24.40
N THR A 722 9.94 43.39 -25.66
CA THR A 722 9.48 42.54 -26.78
C THR A 722 10.52 41.48 -27.16
N PRO A 723 10.13 40.38 -27.80
CA PRO A 723 11.07 39.34 -28.27
C PRO A 723 12.11 39.87 -29.25
N GLU A 724 11.73 40.87 -30.05
CA GLU A 724 12.63 41.53 -31.00
C GLU A 724 13.71 42.32 -30.25
N GLU A 725 13.33 43.12 -29.26
CA GLU A 725 14.27 43.87 -28.40
C GLU A 725 15.24 42.96 -27.65
N ALA A 726 14.75 41.86 -27.11
CA ALA A 726 15.58 40.87 -26.40
C ALA A 726 16.58 40.22 -27.35
N THR A 727 16.17 39.91 -28.56
CA THR A 727 17.05 39.34 -29.59
C THR A 727 18.09 40.34 -30.09
N GLU A 728 17.71 41.61 -30.27
CA GLU A 728 18.60 42.66 -30.65
C GLU A 728 19.62 42.97 -29.56
N PHE A 729 19.20 42.99 -28.28
CA PHE A 729 20.09 43.18 -27.14
C PHE A 729 21.19 42.11 -27.04
N LEU A 730 20.87 40.86 -27.41
CA LEU A 730 21.83 39.76 -27.46
C LEU A 730 22.78 39.85 -28.63
N LYS A 731 22.34 40.35 -29.79
CA LYS A 731 23.13 40.46 -31.06
C LYS A 731 24.13 41.63 -31.01
N ASN A 732 23.69 42.78 -30.52
CA ASN A 732 24.47 44.01 -30.55
C ASN A 732 25.39 44.10 -29.33
N LEU A 733 26.72 44.06 -29.51
CA LEU A 733 27.69 44.33 -28.46
C LEU A 733 28.02 45.82 -28.34
N HIS A 734 27.64 46.63 -29.31
CA HIS A 734 27.85 48.10 -29.29
C HIS A 734 26.68 48.78 -28.59
N SER A 735 27.00 49.71 -27.68
CA SER A 735 26.02 50.52 -26.98
C SER A 735 25.15 51.32 -27.96
N SER A 736 23.84 51.19 -27.80
CA SER A 736 22.94 52.29 -28.15
C SER A 736 22.86 53.26 -26.99
#